data_3588c7ed54ce5aa7eb09f4d6e6fd67c7
#
_entry.id   3588c7ed54ce5aa7eb09f4d6e6fd67c7
#
_cell.length_a   1.000
_cell.length_b   1.000
_cell.length_c   1.000
_cell.angle_alpha   90.00
_cell.angle_beta   90.00
_cell.angle_gamma   90.00
#
_symmetry.space_group_name_H-M   'P 1'
#
loop_
_entity.id
_entity.type
_entity.pdbx_description
1 polymer ?
#
loop_
_entity_poly.entity_id
_entity_poly.type
_entity_poly.pdbx_seq_one_letter_code
_entity_poly.pdbx_strand_id
1 'polypeptide(L)'
;MNDIQVMNKAADNIRILAASMVEKANSGHPGGAMGGADFVNVLFSEFLIYDPKNPKWEGRDRFFLDPGHMSPMLYSVLALSGKFTLDELQQFRQWGSVTPGNPAVDVMRGIENTSGPLGQGHTYAVGAAIAAKFLKARLGEEVMNQTIYAYISDGGIQEEISQGAGRIAGTLGLDNLIMFYDANNVQLSTKVEDVDAENVAMKYEAWGWKVIQINGNDVNEIRKALKEAKAEISKPTLIIGNTVMGKGAVGADNSCYENKVSTHGQPLSAAGASIADTIKNLGGDPEHPFAILPEVAELYAKRAKELEVIVAERYAVKDLWAKAHPDLAAKMEQWFSGKAPKIDWAAIEQKANQATRAASATVLGVLATHVENMIVASADLSNSDKTDGFLKKTHAFVKGDFSGAFFQAGVAELSMACICIGMSLHGGVIAACGTFFVFSDYMKPALRMAALMEQPVKFIWTHDAFRVGEDGPTHEPVEQEAQVRLLEKLKNHKGHNSMLVLRPADVVETTVAWKLAMENVYTPTALILSRQNITDLPAKENRYQEALQAEKGAYIVNEDANADVILLASGSEVSTLVEGAALLRADGIKVRIVSVPSEGLFRSQSKEYQESILPAGSKIFGLTAGLPVNLEGLVGPNGKVWGLESFGFSAPYKVLDEKLGFTAKNVYNQVKELLA
;
A
#
# COMPACT_ATOMS: atom_id res chain seq x y z
N MET A 1 -28.17 -6.51 -24.21
CA MET A 1 -27.04 -7.42 -24.21
C MET A 1 -26.55 -7.63 -25.61
N ASN A 2 -25.24 -7.73 -25.79
CA ASN A 2 -24.65 -7.90 -27.11
C ASN A 2 -24.78 -9.35 -27.61
N ASP A 3 -24.65 -9.53 -28.93
CA ASP A 3 -24.69 -10.85 -29.56
C ASP A 3 -23.54 -11.76 -29.07
N ILE A 4 -23.84 -13.04 -28.85
CA ILE A 4 -22.85 -13.99 -28.28
C ILE A 4 -21.69 -14.23 -29.24
N GLN A 5 -21.95 -14.24 -30.57
CA GLN A 5 -20.88 -14.46 -31.54
C GLN A 5 -19.89 -13.29 -31.55
N VAL A 6 -20.39 -12.04 -31.42
CA VAL A 6 -19.56 -10.85 -31.30
C VAL A 6 -18.77 -10.85 -29.95
N MET A 7 -19.41 -11.31 -28.87
CA MET A 7 -18.72 -11.42 -27.57
C MET A 7 -17.60 -12.46 -27.59
N ASN A 8 -17.81 -13.61 -28.22
CA ASN A 8 -16.76 -14.62 -28.40
C ASN A 8 -15.62 -14.09 -29.27
N LYS A 9 -15.92 -13.41 -30.39
CA LYS A 9 -14.90 -12.75 -31.23
C LYS A 9 -14.09 -11.71 -30.45
N ALA A 10 -14.73 -10.96 -29.56
CA ALA A 10 -14.04 -9.96 -28.73
C ALA A 10 -13.09 -10.63 -27.73
N ALA A 11 -13.49 -11.73 -27.11
CA ALA A 11 -12.61 -12.52 -26.25
C ALA A 11 -11.44 -13.13 -27.06
N ASP A 12 -11.69 -13.63 -28.27
CA ASP A 12 -10.66 -14.15 -29.17
C ASP A 12 -9.67 -13.05 -29.62
N ASN A 13 -10.16 -11.83 -29.87
CA ASN A 13 -9.30 -10.68 -30.16
C ASN A 13 -8.39 -10.32 -28.97
N ILE A 14 -8.90 -10.38 -27.74
CA ILE A 14 -8.07 -10.23 -26.52
C ILE A 14 -6.98 -11.32 -26.46
N ARG A 15 -7.33 -12.58 -26.75
CA ARG A 15 -6.38 -13.71 -26.79
C ARG A 15 -5.27 -13.48 -27.84
N ILE A 16 -5.64 -13.05 -29.04
CA ILE A 16 -4.70 -12.77 -30.12
C ILE A 16 -3.72 -11.67 -29.71
N LEU A 17 -4.23 -10.54 -29.20
CA LEU A 17 -3.39 -9.42 -28.77
C LEU A 17 -2.48 -9.84 -27.61
N ALA A 18 -3.01 -10.57 -26.62
CA ALA A 18 -2.23 -11.01 -25.46
C ALA A 18 -1.10 -11.98 -25.87
N ALA A 19 -1.40 -12.99 -26.68
CA ALA A 19 -0.40 -13.93 -27.18
C ALA A 19 0.65 -13.23 -28.06
N SER A 20 0.24 -12.31 -28.91
CA SER A 20 1.11 -11.54 -29.83
C SER A 20 2.05 -10.60 -29.06
N MET A 21 1.61 -9.96 -27.97
CA MET A 21 2.48 -9.16 -27.10
C MET A 21 3.61 -10.02 -26.50
N VAL A 22 3.25 -11.18 -25.96
CA VAL A 22 4.21 -12.10 -25.34
C VAL A 22 5.18 -12.68 -26.38
N GLU A 23 4.67 -13.05 -27.54
CA GLU A 23 5.49 -13.57 -28.64
C GLU A 23 6.49 -12.53 -29.13
N LYS A 24 6.04 -11.29 -29.42
CA LYS A 24 6.90 -10.19 -29.88
C LYS A 24 7.98 -9.83 -28.85
N ALA A 25 7.64 -9.81 -27.57
CA ALA A 25 8.57 -9.55 -26.48
C ALA A 25 9.51 -10.74 -26.21
N ASN A 26 9.25 -11.90 -26.77
CA ASN A 26 9.90 -13.18 -26.45
C ASN A 26 9.96 -13.44 -24.94
N SER A 27 8.95 -12.99 -24.21
CA SER A 27 8.90 -13.05 -22.75
C SER A 27 7.49 -12.71 -22.25
N GLY A 28 6.96 -13.48 -21.30
CA GLY A 28 5.68 -13.21 -20.66
C GLY A 28 4.84 -14.44 -20.43
N HIS A 29 3.57 -14.24 -20.09
CA HIS A 29 2.63 -15.27 -19.63
C HIS A 29 1.36 -15.24 -20.50
N PRO A 30 1.29 -15.99 -21.59
CA PRO A 30 0.12 -15.96 -22.48
C PRO A 30 -1.05 -16.80 -21.96
N GLY A 31 -0.78 -17.92 -21.30
CA GLY A 31 -1.80 -18.94 -21.03
C GLY A 31 -2.96 -18.45 -20.18
N GLY A 32 -2.71 -17.90 -19.00
CA GLY A 32 -3.74 -17.31 -18.13
C GLY A 32 -4.43 -16.11 -18.80
N ALA A 33 -3.66 -15.26 -19.48
CA ALA A 33 -4.20 -14.11 -20.22
C ALA A 33 -5.20 -14.51 -21.30
N MET A 34 -4.98 -15.65 -21.96
CA MET A 34 -5.91 -16.22 -22.93
C MET A 34 -7.12 -16.86 -22.24
N GLY A 35 -6.93 -17.50 -21.09
CA GLY A 35 -7.99 -18.16 -20.32
C GLY A 35 -9.03 -17.19 -19.78
N GLY A 36 -8.60 -16.05 -19.23
CA GLY A 36 -9.46 -15.04 -18.61
C GLY A 36 -10.14 -14.06 -19.56
N ALA A 37 -9.88 -14.15 -20.86
CA ALA A 37 -10.34 -13.17 -21.87
C ALA A 37 -11.87 -13.01 -21.92
N ASP A 38 -12.63 -14.08 -21.74
CA ASP A 38 -14.11 -14.03 -21.75
C ASP A 38 -14.65 -13.19 -20.60
N PHE A 39 -14.12 -13.39 -19.37
CA PHE A 39 -14.58 -12.65 -18.20
C PHE A 39 -14.32 -11.16 -18.34
N VAL A 40 -13.07 -10.78 -18.66
CA VAL A 40 -12.75 -9.35 -18.77
C VAL A 40 -13.48 -8.67 -19.93
N ASN A 41 -13.71 -9.40 -21.05
CA ASN A 41 -14.51 -8.88 -22.14
C ASN A 41 -15.95 -8.58 -21.69
N VAL A 42 -16.63 -9.54 -21.02
CA VAL A 42 -18.00 -9.33 -20.52
C VAL A 42 -18.01 -8.19 -19.49
N LEU A 43 -17.06 -8.17 -18.56
CA LEU A 43 -17.00 -7.13 -17.54
C LEU A 43 -16.87 -5.73 -18.14
N PHE A 44 -15.91 -5.50 -19.03
CA PHE A 44 -15.64 -4.18 -19.61
C PHE A 44 -16.69 -3.75 -20.63
N SER A 45 -17.19 -4.67 -21.46
CA SER A 45 -18.14 -4.35 -22.51
C SER A 45 -19.60 -4.23 -22.04
N GLU A 46 -19.96 -4.74 -20.82
CA GLU A 46 -21.35 -4.77 -20.38
C GLU A 46 -21.60 -4.29 -18.94
N PHE A 47 -20.65 -4.43 -18.02
CA PHE A 47 -20.90 -4.22 -16.59
C PHE A 47 -20.13 -3.07 -15.95
N LEU A 48 -18.82 -2.99 -16.15
CA LEU A 48 -17.96 -2.00 -15.51
C LEU A 48 -18.37 -0.57 -15.91
N ILE A 49 -18.63 0.29 -14.92
CA ILE A 49 -19.04 1.68 -15.16
C ILE A 49 -17.84 2.60 -14.85
N TYR A 50 -17.39 3.30 -15.88
CA TYR A 50 -16.32 4.29 -15.80
C TYR A 50 -16.61 5.44 -16.77
N ASP A 51 -15.97 6.58 -16.56
CA ASP A 51 -16.06 7.69 -17.51
C ASP A 51 -14.97 7.55 -18.58
N PRO A 52 -15.31 7.34 -19.85
CA PRO A 52 -14.32 7.24 -20.92
C PRO A 52 -13.47 8.52 -21.09
N LYS A 53 -14.03 9.69 -20.72
CA LYS A 53 -13.42 11.01 -20.87
C LYS A 53 -12.69 11.49 -19.63
N ASN A 54 -13.14 11.04 -18.43
CA ASN A 54 -12.53 11.38 -17.15
C ASN A 54 -12.19 10.10 -16.34
N PRO A 55 -11.06 9.46 -16.60
CA PRO A 55 -10.70 8.22 -15.91
C PRO A 55 -10.56 8.36 -14.38
N LYS A 56 -10.38 9.58 -13.88
CA LYS A 56 -10.29 9.87 -12.44
C LYS A 56 -11.65 10.16 -11.79
N TRP A 57 -12.74 10.06 -12.55
CA TRP A 57 -14.07 10.26 -11.97
C TRP A 57 -14.25 9.41 -10.69
N GLU A 58 -14.59 10.07 -9.60
CA GLU A 58 -14.68 9.45 -8.27
C GLU A 58 -15.79 8.39 -8.18
N GLY A 59 -16.86 8.56 -8.97
CA GLY A 59 -18.02 7.66 -9.02
C GLY A 59 -17.83 6.39 -9.87
N ARG A 60 -16.63 6.16 -10.43
CA ARG A 60 -16.37 4.96 -11.27
C ARG A 60 -16.33 3.68 -10.44
N ASP A 61 -16.74 2.56 -11.06
CA ASP A 61 -16.38 1.24 -10.59
C ASP A 61 -14.86 1.05 -10.72
N ARG A 62 -14.27 0.12 -9.95
CA ARG A 62 -12.83 -0.14 -9.99
C ARG A 62 -12.57 -1.62 -10.24
N PHE A 63 -11.56 -1.89 -11.06
CA PHE A 63 -11.11 -3.25 -11.36
C PHE A 63 -9.66 -3.44 -10.92
N PHE A 64 -9.45 -4.36 -9.97
CA PHE A 64 -8.14 -4.71 -9.43
C PHE A 64 -7.68 -6.04 -10.02
N LEU A 65 -6.51 -6.04 -10.64
CA LEU A 65 -5.87 -7.27 -11.13
C LEU A 65 -4.84 -7.76 -10.10
N ASP A 66 -5.06 -8.95 -9.55
CA ASP A 66 -4.08 -9.60 -8.64
C ASP A 66 -2.94 -10.28 -9.41
N PRO A 67 -3.20 -11.19 -10.38
CA PRO A 67 -2.15 -11.87 -11.11
C PRO A 67 -1.48 -10.93 -12.14
N GLY A 68 -0.51 -10.14 -11.68
CA GLY A 68 0.16 -9.14 -12.52
C GLY A 68 0.79 -9.70 -13.78
N HIS A 69 1.18 -10.98 -13.79
CA HIS A 69 1.67 -11.69 -14.96
C HIS A 69 0.63 -11.82 -16.09
N MET A 70 -0.68 -11.71 -15.77
CA MET A 70 -1.76 -11.65 -16.75
C MET A 70 -1.97 -10.25 -17.35
N SER A 71 -1.02 -9.35 -17.20
CA SER A 71 -1.03 -7.99 -17.78
C SER A 71 -1.38 -7.95 -19.27
N PRO A 72 -0.97 -8.90 -20.13
CA PRO A 72 -1.38 -8.88 -21.54
C PRO A 72 -2.89 -8.91 -21.75
N MET A 73 -3.64 -9.62 -20.88
CA MET A 73 -5.10 -9.61 -20.90
C MET A 73 -5.66 -8.22 -20.57
N LEU A 74 -5.13 -7.60 -19.50
CA LEU A 74 -5.55 -6.27 -19.06
C LEU A 74 -5.26 -5.21 -20.14
N TYR A 75 -4.04 -5.19 -20.67
CA TYR A 75 -3.67 -4.24 -21.71
C TYR A 75 -4.51 -4.42 -22.98
N SER A 76 -4.83 -5.66 -23.35
CA SER A 76 -5.68 -5.96 -24.50
C SER A 76 -7.08 -5.39 -24.34
N VAL A 77 -7.77 -5.66 -23.21
CA VAL A 77 -9.12 -5.16 -22.98
C VAL A 77 -9.14 -3.63 -22.82
N LEU A 78 -8.10 -3.05 -22.25
CA LEU A 78 -7.94 -1.59 -22.16
C LEU A 78 -7.67 -0.96 -23.53
N ALA A 79 -6.95 -1.65 -24.44
CA ALA A 79 -6.79 -1.19 -25.82
C ALA A 79 -8.13 -1.22 -26.58
N LEU A 80 -8.94 -2.27 -26.43
CA LEU A 80 -10.30 -2.32 -26.98
C LEU A 80 -11.18 -1.18 -26.43
N SER A 81 -10.95 -0.80 -25.17
CA SER A 81 -11.64 0.32 -24.51
C SER A 81 -11.05 1.71 -24.86
N GLY A 82 -10.07 1.77 -25.77
CA GLY A 82 -9.44 3.01 -26.22
C GLY A 82 -8.45 3.65 -25.26
N LYS A 83 -7.95 2.90 -24.27
CA LYS A 83 -6.99 3.39 -23.25
C LYS A 83 -5.52 3.15 -23.61
N PHE A 84 -5.26 2.22 -24.53
CA PHE A 84 -3.95 1.95 -25.11
C PHE A 84 -4.03 1.93 -26.63
N THR A 85 -2.97 2.33 -27.29
CA THR A 85 -2.80 2.15 -28.74
C THR A 85 -2.19 0.78 -29.02
N LEU A 86 -2.40 0.27 -30.25
CA LEU A 86 -1.78 -0.99 -30.65
C LEU A 86 -0.25 -0.90 -30.71
N ASP A 87 0.29 0.29 -30.98
CA ASP A 87 1.75 0.51 -30.95
C ASP A 87 2.30 0.41 -29.53
N GLU A 88 1.57 0.92 -28.52
CA GLU A 88 1.93 0.74 -27.11
C GLU A 88 1.92 -0.74 -26.69
N LEU A 89 0.96 -1.53 -27.17
CA LEU A 89 0.95 -2.98 -26.93
C LEU A 89 2.18 -3.68 -27.52
N GLN A 90 2.65 -3.24 -28.70
CA GLN A 90 3.82 -3.77 -29.37
C GLN A 90 5.12 -3.48 -28.60
N GLN A 91 5.10 -2.53 -27.64
CA GLN A 91 6.23 -2.19 -26.76
C GLN A 91 6.18 -2.94 -25.42
N PHE A 92 5.36 -3.98 -25.31
CA PHE A 92 5.27 -4.80 -24.09
C PHE A 92 6.65 -5.24 -23.59
N ARG A 93 6.92 -4.99 -22.30
CA ARG A 93 8.22 -5.30 -21.63
C ARG A 93 9.46 -4.59 -22.21
N GLN A 94 9.30 -3.51 -23.00
CA GLN A 94 10.43 -2.73 -23.47
C GLN A 94 10.77 -1.59 -22.49
N TRP A 95 12.02 -1.12 -22.53
CA TRP A 95 12.46 -0.01 -21.69
C TRP A 95 11.65 1.26 -21.94
N GLY A 96 11.12 1.85 -20.85
CA GLY A 96 10.32 3.08 -20.93
C GLY A 96 8.91 2.88 -21.48
N SER A 97 8.50 1.65 -21.76
CA SER A 97 7.14 1.33 -22.20
C SER A 97 6.11 1.54 -21.09
N VAL A 98 4.89 1.94 -21.50
CA VAL A 98 3.72 2.03 -20.62
C VAL A 98 3.02 0.68 -20.43
N THR A 99 3.56 -0.40 -21.00
CA THR A 99 3.09 -1.78 -20.88
C THR A 99 4.14 -2.68 -20.25
N PRO A 100 4.55 -2.42 -18.97
CA PRO A 100 5.50 -3.28 -18.28
C PRO A 100 4.97 -4.69 -18.09
N GLY A 101 5.85 -5.63 -17.77
CA GLY A 101 5.50 -7.06 -17.60
C GLY A 101 4.46 -7.35 -16.52
N ASN A 102 4.42 -6.55 -15.47
CA ASN A 102 3.34 -6.49 -14.49
C ASN A 102 2.82 -5.06 -14.46
N PRO A 103 1.50 -4.83 -14.37
CA PRO A 103 0.95 -3.49 -14.48
C PRO A 103 1.44 -2.58 -13.35
N ALA A 104 1.76 -1.34 -13.68
CA ALA A 104 1.91 -0.26 -12.72
C ALA A 104 0.61 0.55 -12.65
N VAL A 105 0.26 1.05 -11.46
CA VAL A 105 -0.91 1.90 -11.28
C VAL A 105 -0.88 3.08 -12.25
N ASP A 106 -1.92 3.20 -13.08
CA ASP A 106 -2.12 4.29 -14.03
C ASP A 106 -3.62 4.47 -14.26
N VAL A 107 -4.23 5.24 -13.37
CA VAL A 107 -5.67 5.49 -13.41
C VAL A 107 -6.09 6.18 -14.72
N MET A 108 -5.18 6.95 -15.35
CA MET A 108 -5.49 7.59 -16.65
C MET A 108 -5.69 6.57 -17.75
N ARG A 109 -5.04 5.40 -17.66
CA ARG A 109 -5.22 4.26 -18.56
C ARG A 109 -6.16 3.17 -18.02
N GLY A 110 -6.77 3.39 -16.84
CA GLY A 110 -7.72 2.43 -16.25
C GLY A 110 -7.07 1.31 -15.45
N ILE A 111 -5.81 1.48 -15.01
CA ILE A 111 -5.10 0.54 -14.14
C ILE A 111 -5.15 1.04 -12.70
N GLU A 112 -5.93 0.38 -11.84
CA GLU A 112 -6.20 0.81 -10.47
C GLU A 112 -5.10 0.45 -9.47
N ASN A 113 -4.25 -0.54 -9.77
CA ASN A 113 -3.20 -0.98 -8.86
C ASN A 113 -1.96 -1.49 -9.60
N THR A 114 -0.80 -1.33 -8.97
CA THR A 114 0.39 -2.10 -9.35
C THR A 114 0.22 -3.53 -8.85
N SER A 115 0.44 -4.51 -9.73
CA SER A 115 0.38 -5.93 -9.42
C SER A 115 1.78 -6.56 -9.52
N GLY A 116 1.91 -7.79 -9.03
CA GLY A 116 3.15 -8.56 -9.09
C GLY A 116 3.23 -9.54 -7.93
N PRO A 117 3.35 -9.09 -6.67
CA PRO A 117 3.17 -9.95 -5.52
C PRO A 117 1.72 -10.47 -5.48
N LEU A 118 1.55 -11.77 -5.69
CA LEU A 118 0.24 -12.43 -5.65
C LEU A 118 -0.42 -12.26 -4.27
N GLY A 119 -1.73 -12.22 -4.23
CA GLY A 119 -2.51 -12.02 -3.01
C GLY A 119 -2.71 -10.55 -2.64
N GLN A 120 -1.82 -9.65 -3.03
CA GLN A 120 -1.94 -8.23 -2.65
C GLN A 120 -2.97 -7.47 -3.48
N GLY A 121 -3.10 -7.76 -4.78
CA GLY A 121 -4.00 -7.03 -5.69
C GLY A 121 -5.46 -7.09 -5.28
N HIS A 122 -5.98 -8.28 -4.99
CA HIS A 122 -7.36 -8.41 -4.52
C HIS A 122 -7.54 -7.95 -3.05
N THR A 123 -6.47 -7.97 -2.25
CA THR A 123 -6.50 -7.38 -0.89
C THR A 123 -6.64 -5.85 -0.96
N TYR A 124 -6.05 -5.19 -1.97
CA TYR A 124 -6.33 -3.77 -2.24
C TYR A 124 -7.79 -3.54 -2.60
N ALA A 125 -8.42 -4.47 -3.36
CA ALA A 125 -9.85 -4.38 -3.68
C ALA A 125 -10.73 -4.43 -2.41
N VAL A 126 -10.37 -5.25 -1.41
CA VAL A 126 -11.05 -5.25 -0.10
C VAL A 126 -10.95 -3.87 0.55
N GLY A 127 -9.78 -3.25 0.54
CA GLY A 127 -9.56 -1.91 1.06
C GLY A 127 -10.39 -0.84 0.32
N ALA A 128 -10.42 -0.91 -1.01
CA ALA A 128 -11.23 -0.01 -1.82
C ALA A 128 -12.73 -0.18 -1.56
N ALA A 129 -13.20 -1.40 -1.33
CA ALA A 129 -14.60 -1.68 -0.97
C ALA A 129 -14.98 -1.10 0.40
N ILE A 130 -14.08 -1.18 1.39
CA ILE A 130 -14.26 -0.54 2.70
C ILE A 130 -14.33 0.99 2.53
N ALA A 131 -13.39 1.59 1.79
CA ALA A 131 -13.37 3.03 1.54
C ALA A 131 -14.65 3.52 0.85
N ALA A 132 -15.15 2.79 -0.16
CA ALA A 132 -16.40 3.12 -0.84
C ALA A 132 -17.60 3.10 0.14
N LYS A 133 -17.70 2.09 1.00
CA LYS A 133 -18.76 2.02 2.02
C LYS A 133 -18.64 3.11 3.08
N PHE A 134 -17.44 3.41 3.54
CA PHE A 134 -17.16 4.51 4.46
C PHE A 134 -17.57 5.87 3.89
N LEU A 135 -17.25 6.12 2.63
CA LEU A 135 -17.64 7.36 1.93
C LEU A 135 -19.14 7.39 1.64
N LYS A 136 -19.76 6.26 1.27
CA LYS A 136 -21.21 6.14 1.13
C LYS A 136 -21.96 6.49 2.42
N ALA A 137 -21.48 6.05 3.57
CA ALA A 137 -22.08 6.37 4.86
C ALA A 137 -22.02 7.88 5.21
N ARG A 138 -21.09 8.65 4.62
CA ARG A 138 -20.90 10.08 4.86
C ARG A 138 -21.52 10.97 3.80
N LEU A 139 -21.44 10.57 2.54
CA LEU A 139 -21.83 11.39 1.40
C LEU A 139 -23.18 10.98 0.79
N GLY A 140 -23.66 9.78 1.11
CA GLY A 140 -24.89 9.23 0.57
C GLY A 140 -24.69 8.32 -0.66
N GLU A 141 -25.71 7.49 -0.88
CA GLU A 141 -25.74 6.49 -1.94
C GLU A 141 -25.84 7.12 -3.34
N GLU A 142 -26.42 8.30 -3.43
CA GLU A 142 -26.63 9.02 -4.69
C GLU A 142 -25.30 9.31 -5.41
N VAL A 143 -24.23 9.53 -4.65
CA VAL A 143 -22.91 9.90 -5.18
C VAL A 143 -21.83 8.84 -4.95
N MET A 144 -22.02 7.95 -3.96
CA MET A 144 -21.08 6.88 -3.61
C MET A 144 -21.75 5.49 -3.75
N ASN A 145 -21.84 5.00 -4.98
CA ASN A 145 -22.46 3.70 -5.29
C ASN A 145 -21.60 2.92 -6.30
N GLN A 146 -20.32 2.72 -5.96
CA GLN A 146 -19.39 2.00 -6.80
C GLN A 146 -19.39 0.50 -6.47
N THR A 147 -19.20 -0.32 -7.51
CA THR A 147 -18.84 -1.73 -7.38
C THR A 147 -17.32 -1.87 -7.53
N ILE A 148 -16.72 -2.65 -6.67
CA ILE A 148 -15.30 -3.00 -6.70
C ILE A 148 -15.18 -4.42 -7.24
N TYR A 149 -14.42 -4.57 -8.31
CA TYR A 149 -14.15 -5.86 -8.94
C TYR A 149 -12.69 -6.26 -8.70
N ALA A 150 -12.46 -7.53 -8.47
CA ALA A 150 -11.12 -8.11 -8.38
C ALA A 150 -11.02 -9.37 -9.23
N TYR A 151 -9.86 -9.60 -9.81
CA TYR A 151 -9.52 -10.81 -10.52
C TYR A 151 -8.36 -11.51 -9.80
N ILE A 152 -8.53 -12.77 -9.44
CA ILE A 152 -7.56 -13.59 -8.71
C ILE A 152 -7.30 -14.90 -9.45
N SER A 153 -6.08 -15.43 -9.37
CA SER A 153 -5.66 -16.70 -9.96
C SER A 153 -5.48 -17.79 -8.92
N ASP A 154 -5.19 -19.01 -9.37
CA ASP A 154 -4.85 -20.15 -8.51
C ASP A 154 -3.72 -19.81 -7.52
N GLY A 155 -2.62 -19.22 -7.99
CA GLY A 155 -1.54 -18.81 -7.10
C GLY A 155 -1.94 -17.69 -6.13
N GLY A 156 -2.80 -16.77 -6.57
CA GLY A 156 -3.31 -15.71 -5.71
C GLY A 156 -4.20 -16.22 -4.57
N ILE A 157 -5.03 -17.26 -4.83
CA ILE A 157 -5.92 -17.85 -3.81
C ILE A 157 -5.12 -18.62 -2.74
N GLN A 158 -3.94 -19.15 -3.08
CA GLN A 158 -3.07 -19.90 -2.17
C GLN A 158 -2.31 -19.02 -1.19
N GLU A 159 -2.05 -17.76 -1.53
CA GLU A 159 -1.30 -16.85 -0.66
C GLU A 159 -1.96 -16.66 0.71
N GLU A 160 -1.16 -16.65 1.79
CA GLU A 160 -1.67 -16.49 3.17
C GLU A 160 -2.43 -15.18 3.37
N ILE A 161 -2.01 -14.11 2.69
CA ILE A 161 -2.73 -12.83 2.76
C ILE A 161 -4.16 -12.94 2.25
N SER A 162 -4.43 -13.84 1.30
CA SER A 162 -5.75 -14.09 0.72
C SER A 162 -6.73 -14.66 1.75
N GLN A 163 -6.21 -15.44 2.71
CA GLN A 163 -7.00 -15.96 3.85
C GLN A 163 -7.47 -14.79 4.74
N GLY A 164 -6.57 -13.87 5.07
CA GLY A 164 -6.88 -12.67 5.84
C GLY A 164 -7.88 -11.77 5.12
N ALA A 165 -7.64 -11.48 3.84
CA ALA A 165 -8.50 -10.65 3.00
C ALA A 165 -9.91 -11.22 2.87
N GLY A 166 -10.03 -12.52 2.55
CA GLY A 166 -11.32 -13.22 2.40
C GLY A 166 -12.14 -13.22 3.69
N ARG A 167 -11.50 -13.56 4.81
CA ARG A 167 -12.14 -13.55 6.15
C ARG A 167 -12.63 -12.16 6.52
N ILE A 168 -11.82 -11.12 6.34
CA ILE A 168 -12.17 -9.74 6.68
C ILE A 168 -13.35 -9.26 5.83
N ALA A 169 -13.30 -9.47 4.51
CA ALA A 169 -14.37 -9.06 3.60
C ALA A 169 -15.71 -9.72 3.95
N GLY A 170 -15.70 -11.03 4.25
CA GLY A 170 -16.89 -11.76 4.67
C GLY A 170 -17.43 -11.29 6.03
N THR A 171 -16.54 -11.07 7.01
CA THR A 171 -16.90 -10.56 8.35
C THR A 171 -17.58 -9.20 8.25
N LEU A 172 -17.06 -8.28 7.42
CA LEU A 172 -17.62 -6.95 7.21
C LEU A 172 -18.84 -6.95 6.27
N GLY A 173 -19.12 -8.04 5.56
CA GLY A 173 -20.22 -8.14 4.62
C GLY A 173 -20.13 -7.13 3.48
N LEU A 174 -18.98 -7.07 2.80
CA LEU A 174 -18.71 -6.10 1.73
C LEU A 174 -19.48 -6.44 0.44
N ASP A 175 -20.78 -6.16 0.40
CA ASP A 175 -21.68 -6.45 -0.71
C ASP A 175 -21.34 -5.70 -2.03
N ASN A 176 -20.50 -4.68 -1.94
CA ASN A 176 -19.97 -3.94 -3.08
C ASN A 176 -18.67 -4.53 -3.65
N LEU A 177 -18.23 -5.71 -3.17
CA LEU A 177 -17.04 -6.42 -3.66
C LEU A 177 -17.46 -7.68 -4.42
N ILE A 178 -17.06 -7.75 -5.70
CA ILE A 178 -17.23 -8.92 -6.56
C ILE A 178 -15.85 -9.40 -7.00
N MET A 179 -15.49 -10.62 -6.65
CA MET A 179 -14.21 -11.23 -6.99
C MET A 179 -14.41 -12.38 -7.96
N PHE A 180 -13.65 -12.41 -9.04
CA PHE A 180 -13.58 -13.53 -9.97
C PHE A 180 -12.30 -14.32 -9.70
N TYR A 181 -12.48 -15.59 -9.38
CA TYR A 181 -11.40 -16.57 -9.26
C TYR A 181 -11.28 -17.37 -10.57
N ASP A 182 -10.17 -17.17 -11.27
CA ASP A 182 -9.78 -17.92 -12.47
C ASP A 182 -9.20 -19.27 -12.04
N ALA A 183 -10.09 -20.27 -11.97
CA ALA A 183 -9.76 -21.63 -11.56
C ALA A 183 -9.41 -22.47 -12.78
N ASN A 184 -8.18 -22.40 -13.25
CA ASN A 184 -7.73 -23.14 -14.44
C ASN A 184 -6.86 -24.36 -14.13
N ASN A 185 -6.54 -24.62 -12.87
CA ASN A 185 -5.76 -25.76 -12.38
C ASN A 185 -4.32 -25.84 -12.91
N VAL A 186 -3.76 -24.77 -13.49
CA VAL A 186 -2.42 -24.77 -14.07
C VAL A 186 -1.58 -23.65 -13.47
N GLN A 187 -0.46 -24.02 -12.85
CA GLN A 187 0.52 -23.11 -12.29
C GLN A 187 1.79 -23.07 -13.14
N LEU A 188 2.79 -22.28 -12.72
CA LEU A 188 4.03 -22.09 -13.48
C LEU A 188 4.85 -23.39 -13.63
N SER A 189 4.84 -24.26 -12.63
CA SER A 189 5.64 -25.48 -12.59
C SER A 189 4.85 -26.75 -12.31
N THR A 190 3.61 -26.63 -11.84
CA THR A 190 2.77 -27.76 -11.39
C THR A 190 1.31 -27.54 -11.76
N LYS A 191 0.47 -28.50 -11.44
CA LYS A 191 -0.98 -28.30 -11.33
C LYS A 191 -1.37 -27.97 -9.90
N VAL A 192 -2.52 -27.34 -9.72
CA VAL A 192 -3.05 -27.02 -8.39
C VAL A 192 -3.25 -28.27 -7.55
N GLU A 193 -3.81 -29.33 -8.14
CA GLU A 193 -4.06 -30.59 -7.47
C GLU A 193 -2.81 -31.31 -6.89
N ASP A 194 -1.61 -30.92 -7.35
CA ASP A 194 -0.33 -31.42 -6.84
C ASP A 194 0.08 -30.77 -5.51
N VAL A 195 -0.46 -29.59 -5.19
CA VAL A 195 -0.01 -28.76 -4.06
C VAL A 195 -1.15 -28.30 -3.14
N ASP A 196 -2.39 -28.30 -3.60
CA ASP A 196 -3.55 -27.79 -2.86
C ASP A 196 -4.78 -28.70 -3.07
N ALA A 197 -5.35 -29.16 -1.96
CA ALA A 197 -6.56 -29.96 -1.93
C ALA A 197 -7.76 -29.21 -1.32
N GLU A 198 -7.67 -27.90 -1.16
CA GLU A 198 -8.72 -27.10 -0.54
C GLU A 198 -9.99 -27.04 -1.38
N ASN A 199 -11.13 -27.07 -0.70
CA ASN A 199 -12.40 -26.69 -1.32
C ASN A 199 -12.61 -25.18 -1.15
N VAL A 200 -12.18 -24.40 -2.12
CA VAL A 200 -12.25 -22.94 -2.09
C VAL A 200 -13.68 -22.45 -1.93
N ALA A 201 -14.66 -23.08 -2.57
CA ALA A 201 -16.07 -22.71 -2.44
C ALA A 201 -16.53 -22.80 -0.98
N MET A 202 -16.35 -23.95 -0.34
CA MET A 202 -16.72 -24.14 1.07
C MET A 202 -15.96 -23.20 2.01
N LYS A 203 -14.69 -22.93 1.73
CA LYS A 203 -13.85 -22.01 2.53
C LYS A 203 -14.42 -20.60 2.51
N TYR A 204 -14.75 -20.05 1.35
CA TYR A 204 -15.32 -18.71 1.22
C TYR A 204 -16.75 -18.63 1.76
N GLU A 205 -17.58 -19.68 1.56
CA GLU A 205 -18.90 -19.77 2.18
C GLU A 205 -18.81 -19.74 3.72
N ALA A 206 -17.85 -20.44 4.31
CA ALA A 206 -17.60 -20.42 5.76
C ALA A 206 -17.17 -19.03 6.26
N TRP A 207 -16.51 -18.22 5.44
CA TRP A 207 -16.20 -16.83 5.75
C TRP A 207 -17.38 -15.87 5.55
N GLY A 208 -18.52 -16.36 5.07
CA GLY A 208 -19.73 -15.56 4.87
C GLY A 208 -19.84 -14.89 3.50
N TRP A 209 -19.13 -15.39 2.50
CA TRP A 209 -19.29 -14.96 1.10
C TRP A 209 -20.46 -15.67 0.43
N LYS A 210 -21.02 -15.01 -0.59
CA LYS A 210 -21.80 -15.69 -1.62
C LYS A 210 -20.83 -16.29 -2.65
N VAL A 211 -21.01 -17.56 -2.98
CA VAL A 211 -20.17 -18.26 -3.96
C VAL A 211 -21.01 -18.71 -5.15
N ILE A 212 -20.54 -18.42 -6.34
CA ILE A 212 -21.18 -18.80 -7.62
C ILE A 212 -20.14 -19.52 -8.46
N GLN A 213 -20.40 -20.77 -8.85
CA GLN A 213 -19.52 -21.56 -9.71
C GLN A 213 -20.06 -21.59 -11.15
N ILE A 214 -19.17 -21.32 -12.12
CA ILE A 214 -19.53 -21.21 -13.54
C ILE A 214 -18.45 -21.80 -14.45
N ASN A 215 -18.83 -22.07 -15.70
CA ASN A 215 -17.88 -22.14 -16.79
C ASN A 215 -17.38 -20.70 -17.09
N GLY A 216 -16.12 -20.42 -16.70
CA GLY A 216 -15.50 -19.11 -16.84
C GLY A 216 -15.23 -18.68 -18.28
N ASN A 217 -15.51 -19.55 -19.25
CA ASN A 217 -15.41 -19.27 -20.67
C ASN A 217 -16.80 -19.25 -21.40
N ASP A 218 -17.90 -19.28 -20.65
CA ASP A 218 -19.24 -19.14 -21.22
C ASP A 218 -19.80 -17.73 -20.94
N VAL A 219 -20.02 -16.96 -21.99
CA VAL A 219 -20.53 -15.57 -21.92
C VAL A 219 -21.85 -15.47 -21.15
N ASN A 220 -22.77 -16.43 -21.31
CA ASN A 220 -24.07 -16.39 -20.65
C ASN A 220 -23.97 -16.72 -19.17
N GLU A 221 -23.12 -17.66 -18.80
CA GLU A 221 -22.88 -18.01 -17.39
C GLU A 221 -22.19 -16.84 -16.66
N ILE A 222 -21.19 -16.20 -17.30
CA ILE A 222 -20.53 -14.99 -16.75
C ILE A 222 -21.55 -13.86 -16.54
N ARG A 223 -22.39 -13.57 -17.55
CA ARG A 223 -23.45 -12.56 -17.47
C ARG A 223 -24.43 -12.84 -16.35
N LYS A 224 -24.85 -14.10 -16.19
CA LYS A 224 -25.77 -14.51 -15.12
C LYS A 224 -25.13 -14.30 -13.76
N ALA A 225 -23.88 -14.78 -13.59
CA ALA A 225 -23.15 -14.64 -12.34
C ALA A 225 -22.93 -13.17 -11.94
N LEU A 226 -22.51 -12.31 -12.87
CA LEU A 226 -22.33 -10.89 -12.60
C LEU A 226 -23.64 -10.18 -12.22
N LYS A 227 -24.76 -10.52 -12.86
CA LYS A 227 -26.09 -9.99 -12.48
C LYS A 227 -26.50 -10.45 -11.08
N GLU A 228 -26.28 -11.71 -10.79
CA GLU A 228 -26.60 -12.29 -9.48
C GLU A 228 -25.72 -11.72 -8.38
N ALA A 229 -24.42 -11.47 -8.68
CA ALA A 229 -23.48 -10.83 -7.76
C ALA A 229 -23.86 -9.36 -7.48
N LYS A 230 -24.28 -8.62 -8.51
CA LYS A 230 -24.74 -7.22 -8.35
C LYS A 230 -26.06 -7.09 -7.61
N ALA A 231 -26.88 -8.13 -7.58
CA ALA A 231 -28.13 -8.18 -6.81
C ALA A 231 -27.93 -8.57 -5.35
N GLU A 232 -26.74 -9.04 -4.95
CA GLU A 232 -26.40 -9.33 -3.55
C GLU A 232 -26.20 -8.03 -2.78
N ILE A 233 -26.80 -7.92 -1.60
CA ILE A 233 -26.82 -6.68 -0.79
C ILE A 233 -26.29 -6.84 0.64
N SER A 234 -25.73 -8.00 0.95
CA SER A 234 -25.33 -8.32 2.34
C SER A 234 -23.99 -9.03 2.48
N LYS A 235 -23.44 -9.51 1.39
CA LYS A 235 -22.22 -10.34 1.35
C LYS A 235 -21.34 -9.97 0.16
N PRO A 236 -20.01 -10.08 0.27
CA PRO A 236 -19.16 -10.10 -0.90
C PRO A 236 -19.44 -11.35 -1.73
N THR A 237 -19.22 -11.28 -3.04
CA THR A 237 -19.44 -12.40 -3.96
C THR A 237 -18.14 -12.90 -4.55
N LEU A 238 -17.89 -14.22 -4.46
CA LEU A 238 -16.85 -14.92 -5.19
C LEU A 238 -17.50 -15.67 -6.37
N ILE A 239 -17.08 -15.34 -7.59
CA ILE A 239 -17.41 -16.08 -8.80
C ILE A 239 -16.21 -16.99 -9.10
N ILE A 240 -16.37 -18.31 -8.95
CA ILE A 240 -15.37 -19.31 -9.33
C ILE A 240 -15.61 -19.68 -10.78
N GLY A 241 -14.76 -19.19 -11.67
CA GLY A 241 -14.82 -19.49 -13.10
C GLY A 241 -13.82 -20.56 -13.49
N ASN A 242 -14.32 -21.76 -13.83
CA ASN A 242 -13.48 -22.77 -14.44
C ASN A 242 -13.10 -22.30 -15.85
N THR A 243 -11.82 -22.00 -16.07
CA THR A 243 -11.30 -21.50 -17.36
C THR A 243 -10.32 -22.49 -17.97
N VAL A 244 -9.97 -22.25 -19.24
CA VAL A 244 -9.03 -23.09 -20.00
C VAL A 244 -7.72 -22.32 -20.16
N MET A 245 -6.64 -22.81 -19.54
CA MET A 245 -5.30 -22.25 -19.72
C MET A 245 -4.89 -22.30 -21.20
N GLY A 246 -4.49 -21.15 -21.78
CA GLY A 246 -4.09 -21.09 -23.18
C GLY A 246 -5.23 -21.38 -24.16
N LYS A 247 -6.47 -21.01 -23.82
CA LYS A 247 -7.66 -21.28 -24.64
C LYS A 247 -7.46 -20.85 -26.09
N GLY A 248 -7.71 -21.79 -27.03
CA GLY A 248 -7.55 -21.60 -28.47
C GLY A 248 -6.14 -21.84 -28.99
N ALA A 249 -5.18 -22.16 -28.14
CA ALA A 249 -3.82 -22.49 -28.57
C ALA A 249 -3.78 -23.85 -29.31
N VAL A 250 -3.07 -23.89 -30.44
CA VAL A 250 -2.89 -25.10 -31.26
C VAL A 250 -1.42 -25.31 -31.62
N GLY A 251 -1.08 -26.59 -31.89
CA GLY A 251 0.19 -26.97 -32.48
C GLY A 251 0.24 -26.72 -33.99
N ALA A 252 1.44 -26.89 -34.61
CA ALA A 252 1.61 -26.75 -36.05
C ALA A 252 0.84 -27.80 -36.88
N ASP A 253 0.40 -28.86 -36.26
CA ASP A 253 -0.46 -29.92 -36.82
C ASP A 253 -1.96 -29.67 -36.52
N ASN A 254 -2.31 -28.51 -36.02
CA ASN A 254 -3.64 -28.11 -35.49
C ASN A 254 -4.14 -28.99 -34.31
N SER A 255 -3.24 -29.74 -33.64
CA SER A 255 -3.60 -30.41 -32.39
C SER A 255 -3.86 -29.37 -31.28
N CYS A 256 -4.80 -29.71 -30.37
CA CYS A 256 -5.10 -28.83 -29.22
C CYS A 256 -3.87 -28.67 -28.31
N TYR A 257 -3.51 -27.43 -28.00
CA TYR A 257 -2.37 -27.11 -27.11
C TYR A 257 -2.82 -26.42 -25.81
N GLU A 258 -4.08 -26.54 -25.44
CA GLU A 258 -4.67 -25.99 -24.22
C GLU A 258 -4.26 -26.78 -22.96
N ASN A 259 -4.36 -26.15 -21.78
CA ASN A 259 -4.09 -26.75 -20.46
C ASN A 259 -2.67 -27.33 -20.30
N LYS A 260 -1.70 -26.78 -21.02
CA LYS A 260 -0.30 -27.16 -20.89
C LYS A 260 0.42 -26.24 -19.91
N VAL A 261 1.14 -26.79 -18.92
CA VAL A 261 1.99 -26.01 -18.00
C VAL A 261 2.97 -25.12 -18.77
N SER A 262 3.50 -25.60 -19.91
CA SER A 262 4.41 -24.83 -20.75
C SER A 262 3.82 -23.53 -21.31
N THR A 263 2.49 -23.41 -21.45
CA THR A 263 1.84 -22.19 -21.95
C THR A 263 1.70 -21.11 -20.86
N HIS A 264 1.94 -21.46 -19.59
CA HIS A 264 1.76 -20.53 -18.48
C HIS A 264 2.75 -19.37 -18.55
N GLY A 265 4.06 -19.62 -18.66
CA GLY A 265 5.10 -18.63 -18.39
C GLY A 265 6.09 -18.37 -19.52
N GLN A 266 5.80 -18.73 -20.76
CA GLN A 266 6.67 -18.50 -21.91
C GLN A 266 5.86 -18.28 -23.20
N PRO A 267 6.45 -17.66 -24.25
CA PRO A 267 5.81 -17.50 -25.54
C PRO A 267 5.26 -18.82 -26.08
N LEU A 268 4.15 -18.79 -26.83
CA LEU A 268 3.51 -19.99 -27.35
C LEU A 268 4.47 -20.80 -28.24
N SER A 269 5.28 -20.12 -29.08
CA SER A 269 6.29 -20.79 -29.92
C SER A 269 7.34 -21.51 -29.07
N ALA A 270 7.83 -20.88 -28.01
CA ALA A 270 8.79 -21.49 -27.08
C ALA A 270 8.16 -22.63 -26.26
N ALA A 271 6.85 -22.56 -25.99
CA ALA A 271 6.10 -23.62 -25.33
C ALA A 271 5.87 -24.86 -26.21
N GLY A 272 6.05 -24.75 -27.51
CA GLY A 272 5.83 -25.82 -28.49
C GLY A 272 4.50 -25.72 -29.26
N ALA A 273 3.72 -24.65 -29.08
CA ALA A 273 2.55 -24.33 -29.86
C ALA A 273 2.91 -23.56 -31.14
N SER A 274 1.97 -23.38 -32.07
CA SER A 274 2.11 -22.55 -33.25
C SER A 274 1.38 -21.23 -33.04
N ILE A 275 2.09 -20.13 -32.92
CA ILE A 275 1.45 -18.80 -32.79
C ILE A 275 0.64 -18.44 -34.02
N ALA A 276 1.15 -18.68 -35.24
CA ALA A 276 0.45 -18.36 -36.48
C ALA A 276 -0.87 -19.15 -36.62
N ASP A 277 -0.84 -20.46 -36.33
CA ASP A 277 -2.02 -21.29 -36.40
C ASP A 277 -2.99 -21.02 -35.26
N THR A 278 -2.49 -20.66 -34.08
CA THR A 278 -3.34 -20.16 -32.96
C THR A 278 -4.08 -18.90 -33.33
N ILE A 279 -3.42 -17.91 -33.95
CA ILE A 279 -4.08 -16.67 -34.41
C ILE A 279 -5.18 -16.98 -35.46
N LYS A 280 -4.88 -17.87 -36.42
CA LYS A 280 -5.91 -18.31 -37.40
C LYS A 280 -7.07 -19.03 -36.74
N ASN A 281 -6.79 -19.94 -35.79
CA ASN A 281 -7.81 -20.68 -35.04
C ASN A 281 -8.74 -19.73 -34.28
N LEU A 282 -8.23 -18.60 -33.77
CA LEU A 282 -8.98 -17.55 -33.10
C LEU A 282 -9.61 -16.52 -34.07
N GLY A 283 -9.53 -16.74 -35.37
CA GLY A 283 -10.14 -15.92 -36.41
C GLY A 283 -9.37 -14.64 -36.78
N GLY A 284 -8.10 -14.53 -36.38
CA GLY A 284 -7.22 -13.42 -36.72
C GLY A 284 -6.36 -13.67 -37.94
N ASP A 285 -5.58 -12.65 -38.32
CA ASP A 285 -4.58 -12.70 -39.39
C ASP A 285 -3.18 -12.74 -38.78
N PRO A 286 -2.39 -13.82 -38.96
CA PRO A 286 -1.03 -13.90 -38.44
C PRO A 286 -0.04 -12.90 -39.05
N GLU A 287 -0.33 -12.34 -40.22
CA GLU A 287 0.48 -11.27 -40.83
C GLU A 287 0.21 -9.92 -40.16
N HIS A 288 -0.96 -9.76 -39.54
CA HIS A 288 -1.39 -8.54 -38.85
C HIS A 288 -1.90 -8.85 -37.42
N PRO A 289 -1.06 -9.42 -36.55
CA PRO A 289 -1.49 -9.94 -35.24
C PRO A 289 -1.93 -8.85 -34.26
N PHE A 290 -1.50 -7.60 -34.47
CA PHE A 290 -1.95 -6.43 -33.71
C PHE A 290 -3.03 -5.70 -34.46
N ALA A 291 -4.24 -6.31 -34.53
CA ALA A 291 -5.42 -5.71 -35.15
C ALA A 291 -6.64 -5.85 -34.22
N ILE A 292 -7.50 -4.85 -34.27
CA ILE A 292 -8.84 -4.95 -33.67
C ILE A 292 -9.81 -5.33 -34.76
N LEU A 293 -10.54 -6.44 -34.57
CA LEU A 293 -11.53 -6.92 -35.52
C LEU A 293 -12.67 -5.88 -35.64
N PRO A 294 -13.21 -5.63 -36.86
CA PRO A 294 -14.21 -4.56 -37.04
C PRO A 294 -15.43 -4.67 -36.12
N GLU A 295 -15.99 -5.86 -35.96
CA GLU A 295 -17.16 -6.08 -35.09
C GLU A 295 -16.84 -5.84 -33.61
N VAL A 296 -15.56 -6.07 -33.18
CA VAL A 296 -15.10 -5.81 -31.84
C VAL A 296 -14.92 -4.30 -31.62
N ALA A 297 -14.39 -3.60 -32.61
CA ALA A 297 -14.30 -2.14 -32.56
C ALA A 297 -15.71 -1.48 -32.44
N GLU A 298 -16.69 -1.99 -33.18
CA GLU A 298 -18.09 -1.52 -33.10
C GLU A 298 -18.68 -1.82 -31.70
N LEU A 299 -18.43 -2.99 -31.11
CA LEU A 299 -18.88 -3.38 -29.78
C LEU A 299 -18.40 -2.38 -28.73
N TYR A 300 -17.10 -2.08 -28.71
CA TYR A 300 -16.52 -1.18 -27.72
C TYR A 300 -16.85 0.30 -27.99
N ALA A 301 -17.01 0.72 -29.26
CA ALA A 301 -17.49 2.04 -29.60
C ALA A 301 -18.95 2.24 -29.13
N LYS A 302 -19.81 1.24 -29.28
CA LYS A 302 -21.16 1.23 -28.72
C LYS A 302 -21.13 1.34 -27.21
N ARG A 303 -20.28 0.54 -26.53
CA ARG A 303 -20.13 0.59 -25.06
C ARG A 303 -19.69 1.97 -24.57
N ALA A 304 -18.74 2.60 -25.25
CA ALA A 304 -18.29 3.96 -24.90
C ALA A 304 -19.47 4.98 -24.94
N LYS A 305 -20.34 4.91 -25.94
CA LYS A 305 -21.54 5.77 -26.01
C LYS A 305 -22.53 5.46 -24.89
N GLU A 306 -22.78 4.19 -24.59
CA GLU A 306 -23.62 3.79 -23.45
C GLU A 306 -23.08 4.35 -22.12
N LEU A 307 -21.77 4.25 -21.90
CA LEU A 307 -21.11 4.79 -20.72
C LEU A 307 -21.24 6.32 -20.65
N GLU A 308 -21.10 7.05 -21.76
CA GLU A 308 -21.29 8.51 -21.78
C GLU A 308 -22.71 8.90 -21.29
N VAL A 309 -23.74 8.14 -21.66
CA VAL A 309 -25.14 8.39 -21.19
C VAL A 309 -25.22 8.10 -19.68
N ILE A 310 -24.80 6.93 -19.23
CA ILE A 310 -24.86 6.54 -17.81
C ILE A 310 -24.11 7.55 -16.93
N VAL A 311 -22.92 7.96 -17.36
CA VAL A 311 -22.07 8.90 -16.63
C VAL A 311 -22.71 10.30 -16.60
N ALA A 312 -23.30 10.76 -17.70
CA ALA A 312 -24.04 12.04 -17.75
C ALA A 312 -25.22 12.07 -16.77
N GLU A 313 -25.94 10.95 -16.65
CA GLU A 313 -27.02 10.80 -15.66
C GLU A 313 -26.49 10.87 -14.23
N ARG A 314 -25.38 10.19 -13.95
CA ARG A 314 -24.74 10.23 -12.62
C ARG A 314 -24.19 11.61 -12.26
N TYR A 315 -23.61 12.35 -13.22
CA TYR A 315 -23.22 13.75 -13.01
C TYR A 315 -24.42 14.65 -12.72
N ALA A 316 -25.54 14.48 -13.44
CA ALA A 316 -26.75 15.24 -13.16
C ALA A 316 -27.29 14.98 -11.75
N VAL A 317 -27.29 13.73 -11.28
CA VAL A 317 -27.66 13.36 -9.90
C VAL A 317 -26.70 14.02 -8.90
N LYS A 318 -25.38 13.95 -9.14
CA LYS A 318 -24.37 14.61 -8.30
C LYS A 318 -24.57 16.12 -8.23
N ASP A 319 -24.90 16.79 -9.35
CA ASP A 319 -25.16 18.23 -9.38
C ASP A 319 -26.39 18.63 -8.55
N LEU A 320 -27.46 17.82 -8.60
CA LEU A 320 -28.65 18.01 -7.75
C LEU A 320 -28.32 17.79 -6.27
N TRP A 321 -27.60 16.72 -5.96
CA TRP A 321 -27.14 16.43 -4.62
C TRP A 321 -26.24 17.54 -4.06
N ALA A 322 -25.30 18.07 -4.86
CA ALA A 322 -24.41 19.14 -4.46
C ALA A 322 -25.15 20.45 -4.14
N LYS A 323 -26.23 20.74 -4.90
CA LYS A 323 -27.12 21.89 -4.62
C LYS A 323 -27.90 21.69 -3.32
N ALA A 324 -28.33 20.46 -3.02
CA ALA A 324 -29.06 20.12 -1.79
C ALA A 324 -28.13 20.04 -0.57
N HIS A 325 -26.85 19.67 -0.76
CA HIS A 325 -25.87 19.44 0.29
C HIS A 325 -24.53 20.16 0.02
N PRO A 326 -24.51 21.51 -0.02
CA PRO A 326 -23.32 22.27 -0.45
C PRO A 326 -22.09 22.02 0.46
N ASP A 327 -22.30 21.83 1.76
CA ASP A 327 -21.20 21.55 2.69
C ASP A 327 -20.58 20.16 2.44
N LEU A 328 -21.41 19.15 2.18
CA LEU A 328 -20.93 17.80 1.84
C LEU A 328 -20.23 17.79 0.46
N ALA A 329 -20.72 18.56 -0.49
CA ALA A 329 -20.09 18.71 -1.80
C ALA A 329 -18.68 19.32 -1.67
N ALA A 330 -18.52 20.36 -0.87
CA ALA A 330 -17.22 20.96 -0.57
C ALA A 330 -16.27 19.97 0.12
N LYS A 331 -16.76 19.18 1.09
CA LYS A 331 -15.98 18.11 1.72
C LYS A 331 -15.56 17.04 0.71
N MET A 332 -16.47 16.56 -0.12
CA MET A 332 -16.17 15.59 -1.17
C MET A 332 -15.06 16.08 -2.09
N GLU A 333 -15.15 17.31 -2.58
CA GLU A 333 -14.12 17.92 -3.42
C GLU A 333 -12.77 17.98 -2.68
N GLN A 334 -12.76 18.41 -1.41
CA GLN A 334 -11.55 18.45 -0.60
C GLN A 334 -10.95 17.05 -0.40
N TRP A 335 -11.77 16.05 -0.05
CA TRP A 335 -11.29 14.70 0.22
C TRP A 335 -10.66 14.03 -1.01
N PHE A 336 -11.26 14.22 -2.19
CA PHE A 336 -10.71 13.69 -3.45
C PHE A 336 -9.61 14.56 -4.06
N SER A 337 -9.33 15.74 -3.51
CA SER A 337 -8.24 16.60 -4.01
C SER A 337 -6.84 16.06 -3.75
N GLY A 338 -6.68 15.08 -2.84
CA GLY A 338 -5.38 14.56 -2.39
C GLY A 338 -4.55 15.56 -1.58
N LYS A 339 -5.13 16.69 -1.15
CA LYS A 339 -4.44 17.69 -0.32
C LYS A 339 -4.50 17.33 1.15
N ALA A 340 -3.43 17.70 1.87
CA ALA A 340 -3.38 17.54 3.32
C ALA A 340 -4.50 18.36 4.01
N PRO A 341 -5.12 17.82 5.09
CA PRO A 341 -6.09 18.55 5.89
C PRO A 341 -5.42 19.71 6.64
N LYS A 342 -6.17 20.76 6.89
CA LYS A 342 -5.70 21.90 7.70
C LYS A 342 -5.95 21.62 9.17
N ILE A 343 -4.89 21.57 9.98
CA ILE A 343 -4.91 21.32 11.42
C ILE A 343 -4.13 22.42 12.12
N ASP A 344 -4.63 22.91 13.22
CA ASP A 344 -3.87 23.78 14.12
C ASP A 344 -2.99 22.93 15.04
N TRP A 345 -1.81 22.59 14.54
CA TRP A 345 -0.85 21.72 15.25
C TRP A 345 -0.31 22.37 16.52
N ALA A 346 -0.22 23.69 16.56
CA ALA A 346 0.29 24.44 17.71
C ALA A 346 -0.68 24.42 18.90
N ALA A 347 -1.96 24.24 18.62
CA ALA A 347 -2.99 24.14 19.65
C ALA A 347 -3.09 22.75 20.32
N ILE A 348 -2.34 21.75 19.83
CA ILE A 348 -2.37 20.40 20.42
C ILE A 348 -1.52 20.36 21.68
N GLU A 349 -2.19 20.35 22.83
CA GLU A 349 -1.53 20.24 24.13
C GLU A 349 -1.13 18.80 24.43
N GLN A 350 0.14 18.61 24.77
CA GLN A 350 0.70 17.33 25.17
C GLN A 350 0.93 17.28 26.68
N LYS A 351 0.72 16.12 27.26
CA LYS A 351 1.16 15.86 28.63
C LYS A 351 2.67 15.59 28.64
N ALA A 352 3.40 16.37 29.42
CA ALA A 352 4.85 16.29 29.52
C ALA A 352 5.35 14.91 29.98
N ASN A 353 6.55 14.55 29.53
CA ASN A 353 7.29 13.37 29.96
C ASN A 353 6.51 12.04 29.77
N GLN A 354 5.82 11.91 28.64
CA GLN A 354 5.10 10.70 28.26
C GLN A 354 5.85 9.92 27.16
N ALA A 355 5.46 8.67 26.98
CA ALA A 355 5.85 7.87 25.83
C ALA A 355 5.36 8.53 24.54
N THR A 356 6.16 8.46 23.47
CA THR A 356 5.74 9.06 22.18
C THR A 356 4.51 8.37 21.58
N ARG A 357 4.25 7.06 21.89
CA ARG A 357 2.98 6.43 21.56
C ARG A 357 1.78 7.06 22.27
N ALA A 358 1.95 7.54 23.51
CA ALA A 358 0.88 8.24 24.24
C ALA A 358 0.64 9.65 23.68
N ALA A 359 1.71 10.35 23.29
CA ALA A 359 1.61 11.61 22.58
C ALA A 359 0.91 11.44 21.22
N SER A 360 1.21 10.35 20.50
CA SER A 360 0.51 9.97 19.27
C SER A 360 -0.98 9.75 19.50
N ALA A 361 -1.38 9.10 20.61
CA ALA A 361 -2.79 8.93 20.96
C ALA A 361 -3.52 10.28 21.14
N THR A 362 -2.84 11.27 21.75
CA THR A 362 -3.39 12.63 21.88
C THR A 362 -3.65 13.25 20.50
N VAL A 363 -2.67 13.16 19.59
CA VAL A 363 -2.81 13.67 18.22
C VAL A 363 -3.93 12.93 17.49
N LEU A 364 -3.97 11.59 17.56
CA LEU A 364 -5.02 10.78 16.94
C LEU A 364 -6.41 11.15 17.43
N GLY A 365 -6.57 11.49 18.71
CA GLY A 365 -7.83 11.98 19.26
C GLY A 365 -8.27 13.32 18.66
N VAL A 366 -7.32 14.21 18.34
CA VAL A 366 -7.60 15.47 17.62
C VAL A 366 -7.94 15.19 16.15
N LEU A 367 -7.17 14.33 15.47
CA LEU A 367 -7.44 13.98 14.09
C LEU A 367 -8.82 13.34 13.91
N ALA A 368 -9.25 12.49 14.83
CA ALA A 368 -10.57 11.85 14.80
C ALA A 368 -11.74 12.86 14.81
N THR A 369 -11.53 14.04 15.36
CA THR A 369 -12.57 15.10 15.44
C THR A 369 -12.46 16.13 14.31
N HIS A 370 -11.33 16.24 13.64
CA HIS A 370 -11.09 17.28 12.62
C HIS A 370 -10.91 16.72 11.21
N VAL A 371 -10.61 15.43 11.04
CA VAL A 371 -10.35 14.80 9.75
C VAL A 371 -11.37 13.70 9.50
N GLU A 372 -12.55 14.10 9.04
CA GLU A 372 -13.72 13.22 8.90
C GLU A 372 -13.53 12.08 7.89
N ASN A 373 -12.56 12.21 6.97
CA ASN A 373 -12.23 11.18 5.97
C ASN A 373 -11.01 10.33 6.33
N MET A 374 -10.59 10.33 7.60
CA MET A 374 -9.50 9.48 8.07
C MET A 374 -10.04 8.14 8.60
N ILE A 375 -9.37 7.05 8.24
CA ILE A 375 -9.60 5.71 8.77
C ILE A 375 -8.32 5.25 9.46
N VAL A 376 -8.45 4.80 10.72
CA VAL A 376 -7.33 4.21 11.47
C VAL A 376 -7.61 2.73 11.70
N ALA A 377 -6.58 1.90 11.54
CA ALA A 377 -6.64 0.46 11.75
C ALA A 377 -5.66 0.01 12.82
N SER A 378 -5.94 -1.13 13.44
CA SER A 378 -4.99 -1.83 14.32
C SER A 378 -5.09 -3.34 14.15
N ALA A 379 -3.95 -4.02 14.31
CA ALA A 379 -3.85 -5.48 14.29
C ALA A 379 -4.06 -6.08 15.68
N ASP A 380 -5.25 -5.83 16.26
CA ASP A 380 -5.68 -6.27 17.61
C ASP A 380 -4.81 -5.70 18.77
N LEU A 381 -4.16 -4.57 18.57
CA LEU A 381 -3.24 -3.96 19.53
C LEU A 381 -3.63 -2.53 19.93
N SER A 382 -4.82 -2.04 19.59
CA SER A 382 -5.19 -0.61 19.70
C SER A 382 -5.02 -0.03 21.10
N ASN A 383 -5.24 -0.80 22.14
CA ASN A 383 -5.04 -0.40 23.53
C ASN A 383 -3.54 -0.26 23.91
N SER A 384 -2.65 -0.95 23.21
CA SER A 384 -1.21 -0.96 23.44
C SER A 384 -0.44 -0.10 22.44
N ASP A 385 -0.74 -0.19 21.13
CA ASP A 385 -0.16 0.69 20.11
C ASP A 385 -0.71 2.11 20.19
N LYS A 386 -1.72 2.34 21.03
CA LYS A 386 -2.35 3.63 21.31
C LYS A 386 -3.16 4.23 20.15
N THR A 387 -3.48 3.46 19.13
CA THR A 387 -4.48 3.85 18.12
C THR A 387 -5.89 4.00 18.72
N ASP A 388 -6.11 3.47 19.91
CA ASP A 388 -7.34 3.69 20.69
C ASP A 388 -7.61 5.17 21.01
N GLY A 389 -6.60 6.04 20.92
CA GLY A 389 -6.79 7.49 20.98
C GLY A 389 -7.75 8.00 19.92
N PHE A 390 -7.69 7.41 18.71
CA PHE A 390 -8.65 7.66 17.64
C PHE A 390 -9.98 6.94 17.89
N LEU A 391 -9.93 5.64 18.21
CA LEU A 391 -11.13 4.81 18.41
C LEU A 391 -12.08 5.38 19.48
N LYS A 392 -11.56 5.96 20.56
CA LYS A 392 -12.36 6.59 21.63
C LYS A 392 -13.22 7.77 21.16
N LYS A 393 -12.98 8.32 19.98
CA LYS A 393 -13.72 9.44 19.39
C LYS A 393 -14.67 8.99 18.25
N THR A 394 -14.63 7.72 17.89
CA THR A 394 -15.45 7.11 16.85
C THR A 394 -15.85 5.69 17.28
N HIS A 395 -16.22 4.83 16.34
CA HIS A 395 -16.42 3.39 16.58
C HIS A 395 -15.85 2.57 15.43
N ALA A 396 -15.68 1.27 15.67
CA ALA A 396 -15.17 0.35 14.68
C ALA A 396 -16.25 -0.01 13.63
N PHE A 397 -15.79 -0.33 12.42
CA PHE A 397 -16.66 -0.91 11.40
C PHE A 397 -17.21 -2.26 11.86
N VAL A 398 -18.47 -2.47 11.58
CA VAL A 398 -19.13 -3.77 11.71
C VAL A 398 -19.97 -4.03 10.47
N LYS A 399 -20.42 -5.26 10.29
CA LYS A 399 -21.28 -5.63 9.17
C LYS A 399 -22.52 -4.71 9.11
N GLY A 400 -22.69 -4.02 7.99
CA GLY A 400 -23.80 -3.11 7.76
C GLY A 400 -23.64 -1.71 8.33
N ASP A 401 -22.59 -1.43 9.13
CA ASP A 401 -22.32 -0.09 9.65
C ASP A 401 -20.87 0.36 9.39
N PHE A 402 -20.73 1.35 8.51
CA PHE A 402 -19.48 2.01 8.15
C PHE A 402 -19.48 3.49 8.50
N SER A 403 -20.39 3.91 9.40
CA SER A 403 -20.46 5.29 9.89
C SER A 403 -19.33 5.62 10.88
N GLY A 404 -18.70 4.62 11.49
CA GLY A 404 -17.47 4.77 12.24
C GLY A 404 -16.25 5.08 11.36
N ALA A 405 -15.07 5.09 11.96
CA ALA A 405 -13.81 5.40 11.25
C ALA A 405 -12.63 4.53 11.72
N PHE A 406 -12.91 3.40 12.37
CA PHE A 406 -11.88 2.50 12.87
C PHE A 406 -12.03 1.10 12.29
N PHE A 407 -10.91 0.56 11.79
CA PHE A 407 -10.87 -0.79 11.23
C PHE A 407 -10.14 -1.75 12.16
N GLN A 408 -10.86 -2.69 12.73
CA GLN A 408 -10.32 -3.80 13.51
C GLN A 408 -9.89 -4.92 12.55
N ALA A 409 -8.61 -5.00 12.25
CA ALA A 409 -8.08 -5.97 11.28
C ALA A 409 -7.96 -7.40 11.87
N GLY A 410 -7.89 -7.50 13.21
CA GLY A 410 -7.43 -8.72 13.86
C GLY A 410 -5.92 -8.90 13.70
N VAL A 411 -5.37 -10.02 14.14
CA VAL A 411 -3.94 -10.31 14.03
C VAL A 411 -3.61 -10.71 12.58
N ALA A 412 -3.43 -9.71 11.72
CA ALA A 412 -3.22 -9.86 10.29
C ALA A 412 -2.53 -8.62 9.69
N GLU A 413 -1.27 -8.37 10.08
CA GLU A 413 -0.52 -7.15 9.76
C GLU A 413 -0.37 -6.92 8.26
N LEU A 414 -0.04 -7.96 7.48
CA LEU A 414 0.11 -7.83 6.03
C LEU A 414 -1.23 -7.50 5.35
N SER A 415 -2.31 -8.20 5.74
CA SER A 415 -3.65 -7.91 5.22
C SER A 415 -4.10 -6.50 5.59
N MET A 416 -3.88 -6.06 6.83
CA MET A 416 -4.18 -4.71 7.29
C MET A 416 -3.45 -3.65 6.47
N ALA A 417 -2.14 -3.82 6.25
CA ALA A 417 -1.34 -2.89 5.47
C ALA A 417 -1.84 -2.79 4.02
N CYS A 418 -2.09 -3.93 3.36
CA CYS A 418 -2.59 -3.95 1.99
C CYS A 418 -4.02 -3.39 1.89
N ILE A 419 -4.91 -3.65 2.87
CA ILE A 419 -6.24 -3.04 2.94
C ILE A 419 -6.13 -1.52 3.06
N CYS A 420 -5.25 -0.99 3.90
CA CYS A 420 -5.00 0.46 4.00
C CYS A 420 -4.46 1.05 2.69
N ILE A 421 -3.59 0.34 1.98
CA ILE A 421 -3.15 0.73 0.63
C ILE A 421 -4.34 0.78 -0.32
N GLY A 422 -5.21 -0.23 -0.30
CA GLY A 422 -6.43 -0.28 -1.11
C GLY A 422 -7.40 0.88 -0.82
N MET A 423 -7.56 1.25 0.45
CA MET A 423 -8.31 2.45 0.85
C MET A 423 -7.70 3.72 0.22
N SER A 424 -6.38 3.84 0.27
CA SER A 424 -5.67 4.97 -0.34
C SER A 424 -5.81 5.01 -1.87
N LEU A 425 -5.71 3.86 -2.55
CA LEU A 425 -5.93 3.72 -3.99
C LEU A 425 -7.36 4.10 -4.42
N HIS A 426 -8.35 3.83 -3.57
CA HIS A 426 -9.72 4.29 -3.84
C HIS A 426 -9.78 5.82 -3.96
N GLY A 427 -9.04 6.53 -3.14
CA GLY A 427 -9.10 7.98 -3.00
C GLY A 427 -10.23 8.43 -2.07
N GLY A 428 -10.18 9.71 -1.70
CA GLY A 428 -11.16 10.32 -0.81
C GLY A 428 -10.95 10.03 0.68
N VAL A 429 -10.04 9.13 1.05
CA VAL A 429 -9.76 8.75 2.44
C VAL A 429 -8.27 8.86 2.77
N ILE A 430 -7.97 9.08 4.03
CA ILE A 430 -6.62 9.04 4.61
C ILE A 430 -6.55 7.78 5.48
N ALA A 431 -5.66 6.85 5.13
CA ALA A 431 -5.52 5.59 5.83
C ALA A 431 -4.29 5.56 6.74
N ALA A 432 -4.46 5.08 7.97
CA ALA A 432 -3.39 4.81 8.91
C ALA A 432 -3.57 3.44 9.56
N CYS A 433 -2.48 2.76 9.91
CA CYS A 433 -2.56 1.48 10.61
C CYS A 433 -1.44 1.32 11.64
N GLY A 434 -1.79 0.71 12.77
CA GLY A 434 -0.92 0.53 13.92
C GLY A 434 -0.64 -0.93 14.26
N THR A 435 0.60 -1.17 14.73
CA THR A 435 1.07 -2.42 15.35
C THR A 435 2.36 -2.15 16.11
N PHE A 436 2.98 -3.19 16.71
CA PHE A 436 4.32 -3.08 17.28
C PHE A 436 5.38 -3.06 16.17
N PHE A 437 6.47 -2.36 16.41
CA PHE A 437 7.49 -2.12 15.38
C PHE A 437 8.17 -3.41 14.89
N VAL A 438 8.42 -4.37 15.76
CA VAL A 438 8.97 -5.67 15.35
C VAL A 438 8.08 -6.37 14.31
N PHE A 439 6.76 -6.21 14.38
CA PHE A 439 5.81 -6.80 13.44
C PHE A 439 5.72 -6.05 12.11
N SER A 440 6.47 -4.97 11.93
CA SER A 440 6.73 -4.40 10.60
C SER A 440 7.35 -5.43 9.64
N ASP A 441 7.99 -6.47 10.18
CA ASP A 441 8.53 -7.59 9.40
C ASP A 441 7.44 -8.31 8.58
N TYR A 442 6.25 -8.49 9.15
CA TYR A 442 5.10 -9.01 8.40
C TYR A 442 4.60 -8.07 7.31
N MET A 443 4.83 -6.76 7.46
CA MET A 443 4.29 -5.72 6.56
C MET A 443 5.23 -5.36 5.40
N LYS A 444 6.49 -5.82 5.39
CA LYS A 444 7.51 -5.42 4.41
C LYS A 444 7.08 -5.52 2.95
N PRO A 445 6.43 -6.60 2.48
CA PRO A 445 5.95 -6.66 1.10
C PRO A 445 4.97 -5.52 0.76
N ALA A 446 4.07 -5.20 1.69
CA ALA A 446 3.11 -4.10 1.54
C ALA A 446 3.80 -2.73 1.55
N LEU A 447 4.80 -2.51 2.43
CA LEU A 447 5.56 -1.25 2.49
C LEU A 447 6.24 -0.95 1.16
N ARG A 448 6.87 -1.98 0.56
CA ARG A 448 7.48 -1.87 -0.77
C ARG A 448 6.46 -1.45 -1.82
N MET A 449 5.27 -2.03 -1.80
CA MET A 449 4.22 -1.72 -2.77
C MET A 449 3.59 -0.35 -2.52
N ALA A 450 3.40 0.07 -1.28
CA ALA A 450 2.98 1.42 -0.95
C ALA A 450 3.96 2.47 -1.48
N ALA A 451 5.26 2.23 -1.29
CA ALA A 451 6.32 3.09 -1.80
C ALA A 451 6.36 3.15 -3.33
N LEU A 452 6.25 1.98 -3.99
CA LEU A 452 6.25 1.87 -5.46
C LEU A 452 5.03 2.56 -6.10
N MET A 453 3.85 2.44 -5.48
CA MET A 453 2.60 3.07 -5.94
C MET A 453 2.41 4.50 -5.41
N GLU A 454 3.36 5.02 -4.63
CA GLU A 454 3.28 6.37 -4.03
C GLU A 454 2.00 6.57 -3.19
N GLN A 455 1.63 5.56 -2.39
CA GLN A 455 0.43 5.63 -1.56
C GLN A 455 0.75 6.18 -0.17
N PRO A 456 0.14 7.30 0.26
CA PRO A 456 0.48 8.02 1.48
C PRO A 456 -0.13 7.41 2.75
N VAL A 457 -0.07 6.10 2.91
CA VAL A 457 -0.50 5.40 4.13
C VAL A 457 0.39 5.77 5.31
N LYS A 458 -0.18 5.97 6.50
CA LYS A 458 0.55 6.25 7.74
C LYS A 458 0.69 4.98 8.55
N PHE A 459 1.92 4.46 8.64
CA PHE A 459 2.26 3.29 9.45
C PHE A 459 2.68 3.75 10.84
N ILE A 460 1.93 3.36 11.86
CA ILE A 460 2.13 3.73 13.27
C ILE A 460 2.75 2.52 13.97
N TRP A 461 4.05 2.59 14.24
CA TRP A 461 4.77 1.49 14.87
C TRP A 461 5.24 1.89 16.26
N THR A 462 4.70 1.23 17.26
CA THR A 462 5.08 1.45 18.66
C THR A 462 6.01 0.37 19.16
N HIS A 463 6.52 0.52 20.38
CA HIS A 463 7.50 -0.44 20.94
C HIS A 463 8.78 -0.43 20.11
N ASP A 464 9.38 0.74 20.01
CA ASP A 464 10.39 1.13 19.02
C ASP A 464 11.74 0.42 19.14
N ALA A 465 12.08 -0.16 20.31
CA ALA A 465 13.38 -0.78 20.58
C ALA A 465 13.35 -1.70 21.81
N PHE A 466 14.53 -2.13 22.31
CA PHE A 466 14.69 -3.06 23.43
C PHE A 466 13.99 -2.62 24.74
N ARG A 467 13.64 -1.33 24.89
CA ARG A 467 12.85 -0.83 26.03
C ARG A 467 11.39 -1.28 26.05
N VAL A 468 11.01 -2.18 25.15
CA VAL A 468 9.82 -3.04 25.27
C VAL A 468 9.89 -3.79 26.59
N GLY A 469 11.08 -4.30 26.95
CA GLY A 469 11.38 -4.75 28.30
C GLY A 469 11.04 -6.21 28.53
N GLU A 470 10.02 -6.47 29.34
CA GLU A 470 9.73 -7.81 29.88
C GLU A 470 9.28 -8.81 28.81
N ASP A 471 8.73 -8.36 27.69
CA ASP A 471 8.33 -9.22 26.56
C ASP A 471 9.54 -9.87 25.86
N GLY A 472 10.71 -9.22 25.91
CA GLY A 472 11.98 -9.77 25.48
C GLY A 472 12.23 -9.79 23.98
N PRO A 473 13.21 -10.59 23.52
CA PRO A 473 13.80 -10.50 22.17
C PRO A 473 12.80 -10.65 21.02
N THR A 474 11.72 -11.40 21.19
CA THR A 474 10.71 -11.61 20.16
C THR A 474 9.87 -10.36 19.87
N HIS A 475 9.90 -9.38 20.77
CA HIS A 475 9.14 -8.13 20.69
C HIS A 475 10.02 -6.88 20.62
N GLU A 476 11.33 -7.05 20.72
CA GLU A 476 12.32 -5.98 20.76
C GLU A 476 12.95 -5.76 19.38
N PRO A 477 12.58 -4.69 18.65
CA PRO A 477 13.21 -4.36 17.37
C PRO A 477 14.69 -4.03 17.56
N VAL A 478 15.54 -4.52 16.66
CA VAL A 478 16.97 -4.20 16.58
C VAL A 478 17.33 -3.80 15.14
N GLU A 479 17.04 -4.67 14.17
CA GLU A 479 17.34 -4.46 12.75
C GLU A 479 16.23 -3.76 11.98
N GLN A 480 15.02 -3.67 12.53
CA GLN A 480 13.84 -3.14 11.81
C GLN A 480 14.02 -1.67 11.39
N GLU A 481 14.65 -0.85 12.25
CA GLU A 481 14.90 0.55 11.92
C GLU A 481 15.82 0.67 10.71
N ALA A 482 16.93 -0.07 10.66
CA ALA A 482 17.84 -0.11 9.52
C ALA A 482 17.11 -0.50 8.23
N GLN A 483 16.26 -1.54 8.30
CA GLN A 483 15.51 -2.04 7.15
C GLN A 483 14.50 -1.01 6.60
N VAL A 484 13.79 -0.30 7.48
CA VAL A 484 12.81 0.74 7.07
C VAL A 484 13.53 1.97 6.50
N ARG A 485 14.67 2.36 7.09
CA ARG A 485 15.48 3.47 6.58
C ARG A 485 16.11 3.20 5.21
N LEU A 486 16.19 1.95 4.74
CA LEU A 486 16.56 1.66 3.36
C LEU A 486 15.53 2.24 2.36
N LEU A 487 14.22 2.21 2.69
CA LEU A 487 13.20 2.83 1.85
C LEU A 487 13.29 4.37 1.88
N GLU A 488 13.76 4.96 2.96
CA GLU A 488 14.05 6.40 3.05
C GLU A 488 15.20 6.82 2.12
N LYS A 489 16.15 5.91 1.86
CA LYS A 489 17.30 6.14 0.96
C LYS A 489 17.00 5.79 -0.49
N LEU A 490 16.04 4.90 -0.73
CA LEU A 490 15.60 4.50 -2.07
C LEU A 490 14.77 5.62 -2.71
N LYS A 491 15.11 6.00 -3.96
CA LYS A 491 14.30 6.93 -4.74
C LYS A 491 13.20 6.19 -5.51
N ASN A 492 12.00 6.77 -5.52
CA ASN A 492 10.95 6.31 -6.42
C ASN A 492 11.19 6.82 -7.85
N HIS A 493 10.35 6.42 -8.81
CA HIS A 493 10.49 6.81 -10.21
C HIS A 493 10.38 8.33 -10.47
N LYS A 494 9.83 9.09 -9.53
CA LYS A 494 9.75 10.55 -9.59
C LYS A 494 10.93 11.26 -8.91
N GLY A 495 11.88 10.50 -8.35
CA GLY A 495 13.06 11.03 -7.68
C GLY A 495 12.86 11.43 -6.21
N HIS A 496 11.67 11.18 -5.63
CA HIS A 496 11.41 11.39 -4.20
C HIS A 496 11.95 10.20 -3.38
N ASN A 497 12.22 10.44 -2.08
CA ASN A 497 12.44 9.34 -1.15
C ASN A 497 11.20 8.44 -1.12
N SER A 498 11.40 7.13 -1.18
CA SER A 498 10.29 6.17 -1.28
C SER A 498 9.43 6.09 -0.02
N MET A 499 9.93 6.55 1.11
CA MET A 499 9.22 6.59 2.39
C MET A 499 9.70 7.76 3.23
N LEU A 500 8.81 8.37 4.00
CA LEU A 500 9.13 9.29 5.08
C LEU A 500 9.22 8.49 6.39
N VAL A 501 10.39 8.47 7.04
CA VAL A 501 10.59 7.78 8.31
C VAL A 501 10.82 8.79 9.41
N LEU A 502 10.03 8.71 10.48
CA LEU A 502 10.04 9.65 11.61
C LEU A 502 10.12 8.88 12.93
N ARG A 503 11.16 9.16 13.73
CA ARG A 503 11.34 8.63 15.08
C ARG A 503 11.53 9.77 16.07
N PRO A 504 10.41 10.33 16.60
CA PRO A 504 10.41 11.53 17.44
C PRO A 504 11.00 11.28 18.83
N ALA A 505 11.67 12.30 19.38
CA ALA A 505 12.43 12.22 20.62
C ALA A 505 11.65 12.64 21.86
N ASP A 506 10.53 13.34 21.74
CA ASP A 506 9.65 13.71 22.85
C ASP A 506 8.19 13.90 22.40
N VAL A 507 7.33 14.30 23.31
CA VAL A 507 5.89 14.45 23.05
C VAL A 507 5.61 15.57 22.05
N VAL A 508 6.40 16.64 22.05
CA VAL A 508 6.22 17.80 21.16
C VAL A 508 6.73 17.47 19.77
N GLU A 509 7.91 16.85 19.68
CA GLU A 509 8.45 16.37 18.39
C GLU A 509 7.50 15.32 17.76
N THR A 510 6.76 14.55 18.58
CA THR A 510 5.71 13.62 18.10
C THR A 510 4.56 14.39 17.41
N THR A 511 4.16 15.54 17.94
CA THR A 511 3.14 16.37 17.30
C THR A 511 3.64 16.88 15.94
N VAL A 512 4.90 17.31 15.85
CA VAL A 512 5.53 17.74 14.60
C VAL A 512 5.68 16.56 13.63
N ALA A 513 6.03 15.37 14.11
CA ALA A 513 6.10 14.17 13.29
C ALA A 513 4.73 13.83 12.65
N TRP A 514 3.64 13.95 13.40
CA TRP A 514 2.29 13.80 12.86
C TRP A 514 1.93 14.89 11.85
N LYS A 515 2.34 16.15 12.08
CA LYS A 515 2.19 17.21 11.09
C LYS A 515 2.85 16.81 9.76
N LEU A 516 4.11 16.42 9.81
CA LEU A 516 4.85 15.96 8.62
C LEU A 516 4.21 14.75 7.97
N ALA A 517 3.73 13.79 8.77
CA ALA A 517 3.03 12.61 8.27
C ALA A 517 1.76 12.99 7.50
N MET A 518 0.95 13.90 8.02
CA MET A 518 -0.29 14.32 7.37
C MET A 518 -0.06 15.19 6.14
N GLU A 519 1.01 15.98 6.11
CA GLU A 519 1.43 16.79 4.97
C GLU A 519 2.11 15.97 3.85
N ASN A 520 2.65 14.79 4.18
CA ASN A 520 3.20 13.87 3.19
C ASN A 520 2.06 13.14 2.45
N VAL A 521 1.64 13.67 1.32
CA VAL A 521 0.59 13.11 0.45
C VAL A 521 1.14 12.35 -0.76
N TYR A 522 2.45 12.11 -0.81
CA TYR A 522 3.12 11.54 -1.98
C TYR A 522 3.73 10.15 -1.75
N THR A 523 4.06 9.81 -0.51
CA THR A 523 4.73 8.55 -0.17
C THR A 523 4.24 8.03 1.18
N PRO A 524 4.41 6.73 1.49
CA PRO A 524 4.08 6.22 2.82
C PRO A 524 4.93 6.89 3.90
N THR A 525 4.37 6.98 5.10
CA THR A 525 5.07 7.51 6.28
C THR A 525 5.16 6.45 7.36
N ALA A 526 6.34 6.29 7.96
CA ALA A 526 6.59 5.50 9.16
C ALA A 526 6.70 6.42 10.38
N LEU A 527 5.91 6.18 11.41
CA LEU A 527 6.00 6.79 12.74
C LEU A 527 6.49 5.72 13.72
N ILE A 528 7.72 5.84 14.20
CA ILE A 528 8.36 4.87 15.13
C ILE A 528 8.34 5.47 16.53
N LEU A 529 7.57 4.85 17.43
CA LEU A 529 7.15 5.44 18.70
C LEU A 529 7.53 4.58 19.91
N SER A 530 8.01 5.21 20.96
CA SER A 530 8.43 4.53 22.19
C SER A 530 7.27 3.92 22.98
N ARG A 531 7.55 2.81 23.67
CA ARG A 531 6.67 2.24 24.70
C ARG A 531 6.82 2.92 26.04
N GLN A 532 8.07 3.17 26.46
CA GLN A 532 8.41 3.79 27.73
C GLN A 532 8.23 5.31 27.68
N ASN A 533 8.04 5.90 28.83
CA ASN A 533 8.04 7.34 28.98
C ASN A 533 9.43 7.91 28.69
N ILE A 534 9.45 9.09 28.10
CA ILE A 534 10.68 9.84 27.75
C ILE A 534 10.62 11.19 28.46
N THR A 535 11.74 11.65 28.99
CA THR A 535 11.86 13.02 29.48
C THR A 535 11.87 13.98 28.28
N ASP A 536 11.04 15.02 28.34
CA ASP A 536 10.97 16.04 27.28
C ASP A 536 12.31 16.74 27.09
N LEU A 537 12.61 17.09 25.86
CA LEU A 537 13.84 17.79 25.52
C LEU A 537 13.81 19.23 26.07
N PRO A 538 14.97 19.79 26.49
CA PRO A 538 15.04 21.15 26.94
C PRO A 538 14.72 22.13 25.80
N ALA A 539 14.07 23.24 26.16
CA ALA A 539 13.80 24.32 25.24
C ALA A 539 14.42 25.63 25.76
N LYS A 540 14.87 26.50 24.85
CA LYS A 540 15.35 27.84 25.20
C LYS A 540 14.18 28.80 25.47
N GLU A 541 13.16 28.76 24.61
CA GLU A 541 11.98 29.61 24.71
C GLU A 541 10.68 28.82 24.54
N ASN A 542 10.48 28.20 23.37
CA ASN A 542 9.25 27.49 23.03
C ASN A 542 9.57 26.16 22.36
N ARG A 543 9.29 25.06 23.05
CA ARG A 543 9.61 23.72 22.57
C ARG A 543 8.96 23.38 21.23
N TYR A 544 7.71 23.81 21.00
CA TYR A 544 7.03 23.55 19.74
C TYR A 544 7.72 24.26 18.56
N GLN A 545 8.07 25.53 18.73
CA GLN A 545 8.78 26.29 17.68
C GLN A 545 10.16 25.71 17.38
N GLU A 546 10.84 25.20 18.40
CA GLU A 546 12.13 24.53 18.24
C GLU A 546 11.95 23.16 17.56
N ALA A 547 10.92 22.37 17.95
CA ALA A 547 10.60 21.09 17.36
C ALA A 547 10.20 21.17 15.89
N LEU A 548 9.65 22.30 15.43
CA LEU A 548 9.35 22.51 14.00
C LEU A 548 10.60 22.35 13.11
N GLN A 549 11.80 22.54 13.63
CA GLN A 549 13.04 22.29 12.88
C GLN A 549 13.19 20.79 12.48
N ALA A 550 12.44 19.86 13.08
CA ALA A 550 12.35 18.47 12.65
C ALA A 550 11.86 18.33 11.19
N GLU A 551 11.18 19.36 10.63
CA GLU A 551 10.83 19.43 9.21
C GLU A 551 12.05 19.34 8.28
N LYS A 552 13.23 19.68 8.79
CA LYS A 552 14.51 19.54 8.08
C LYS A 552 15.21 18.19 8.31
N GLY A 553 14.61 17.31 9.12
CA GLY A 553 15.09 15.95 9.38
C GLY A 553 16.11 15.82 10.48
N ALA A 554 16.90 16.86 10.77
CA ALA A 554 17.80 16.97 11.91
C ALA A 554 17.93 18.41 12.36
N TYR A 555 18.12 18.65 13.65
CA TYR A 555 18.29 19.98 14.21
C TYR A 555 19.06 19.96 15.54
N ILE A 556 19.60 21.12 15.91
CA ILE A 556 20.33 21.30 17.18
C ILE A 556 19.32 21.52 18.30
N VAL A 557 19.31 20.59 19.26
CA VAL A 557 18.48 20.69 20.48
C VAL A 557 19.09 21.69 21.47
N ASN A 558 20.38 21.57 21.67
CA ASN A 558 21.15 22.42 22.59
C ASN A 558 22.63 22.41 22.19
N GLU A 559 23.35 23.51 22.37
CA GLU A 559 24.77 23.58 22.08
C GLU A 559 25.53 24.58 22.95
N ASP A 560 26.79 24.23 23.23
CA ASP A 560 27.78 25.12 23.81
C ASP A 560 28.60 25.78 22.70
N ALA A 561 29.07 27.01 22.93
CA ALA A 561 29.94 27.68 21.97
C ALA A 561 31.26 26.91 21.76
N ASN A 562 31.60 26.62 20.49
CA ASN A 562 32.76 25.83 20.09
C ASN A 562 32.74 24.43 20.72
N ALA A 563 31.69 23.66 20.46
CA ALA A 563 31.54 22.30 20.97
C ALA A 563 32.70 21.41 20.58
N ASP A 564 33.24 20.67 21.56
CA ASP A 564 34.32 19.67 21.39
C ASP A 564 33.80 18.38 20.72
N VAL A 565 32.51 18.09 20.91
CA VAL A 565 31.87 16.88 20.40
C VAL A 565 30.41 17.14 20.09
N ILE A 566 29.90 16.44 19.05
CA ILE A 566 28.48 16.40 18.69
C ILE A 566 27.89 15.08 19.20
N LEU A 567 26.78 15.15 19.93
CA LEU A 567 26.00 14.00 20.38
C LEU A 567 24.77 13.87 19.48
N LEU A 568 24.60 12.72 18.81
CA LEU A 568 23.64 12.51 17.74
C LEU A 568 22.75 11.29 18.04
N ALA A 569 21.44 11.46 18.01
CA ALA A 569 20.48 10.36 18.14
C ALA A 569 19.12 10.69 17.50
N SER A 570 18.26 9.68 17.37
CA SER A 570 16.82 9.80 17.11
C SER A 570 16.02 9.15 18.24
N GLY A 571 14.74 9.52 18.39
CA GLY A 571 13.87 8.90 19.37
C GLY A 571 14.30 9.08 20.81
N SER A 572 14.04 8.09 21.65
CA SER A 572 14.28 8.14 23.08
C SER A 572 15.75 8.31 23.49
N GLU A 573 16.69 7.98 22.62
CA GLU A 573 18.12 8.09 22.88
C GLU A 573 18.60 9.55 22.99
N VAL A 574 17.86 10.51 22.40
CA VAL A 574 18.20 11.94 22.53
C VAL A 574 18.11 12.39 23.99
N SER A 575 17.10 11.92 24.74
CA SER A 575 17.00 12.20 26.19
C SER A 575 18.19 11.64 26.96
N THR A 576 18.65 10.42 26.65
CA THR A 576 19.87 9.81 27.24
C THR A 576 21.12 10.66 26.93
N LEU A 577 21.21 11.21 25.71
CA LEU A 577 22.30 12.11 25.35
C LEU A 577 22.26 13.43 26.13
N VAL A 578 21.08 13.99 26.41
CA VAL A 578 20.90 15.19 27.23
C VAL A 578 21.43 14.96 28.64
N GLU A 579 21.10 13.80 29.23
CA GLU A 579 21.62 13.40 30.56
C GLU A 579 23.15 13.20 30.53
N GLY A 580 23.68 12.55 29.51
CA GLY A 580 25.13 12.35 29.33
C GLY A 580 25.87 13.68 29.10
N ALA A 581 25.28 14.60 28.38
CA ALA A 581 25.82 15.95 28.16
C ALA A 581 26.00 16.72 29.47
N ALA A 582 25.10 16.56 30.45
CA ALA A 582 25.25 17.19 31.76
C ALA A 582 26.52 16.72 32.49
N LEU A 583 26.86 15.44 32.39
CA LEU A 583 28.11 14.87 32.97
C LEU A 583 29.36 15.39 32.24
N LEU A 584 29.30 15.47 30.90
CA LEU A 584 30.41 16.00 30.09
C LEU A 584 30.68 17.48 30.40
N ARG A 585 29.63 18.29 30.50
CA ARG A 585 29.74 19.72 30.87
C ARG A 585 30.30 19.94 32.26
N ALA A 586 29.93 19.07 33.22
CA ALA A 586 30.51 19.09 34.58
C ALA A 586 32.02 18.83 34.58
N ASP A 587 32.53 18.10 33.57
CA ASP A 587 33.96 17.84 33.33
C ASP A 587 34.61 18.85 32.33
N GLY A 588 33.91 19.94 32.00
CA GLY A 588 34.43 21.01 31.16
C GLY A 588 34.41 20.74 29.67
N ILE A 589 33.79 19.65 29.21
CA ILE A 589 33.65 19.28 27.79
C ILE A 589 32.42 19.99 27.22
N LYS A 590 32.61 20.71 26.14
CA LYS A 590 31.56 21.43 25.43
C LYS A 590 30.85 20.51 24.42
N VAL A 591 29.53 20.53 24.40
CA VAL A 591 28.74 19.60 23.60
C VAL A 591 27.72 20.32 22.71
N ARG A 592 27.47 19.74 21.55
CA ARG A 592 26.29 20.01 20.73
C ARG A 592 25.41 18.77 20.71
N ILE A 593 24.11 18.89 20.98
CA ILE A 593 23.15 17.80 20.95
C ILE A 593 22.27 17.95 19.71
N VAL A 594 22.17 16.92 18.89
CA VAL A 594 21.42 16.90 17.65
C VAL A 594 20.37 15.78 17.71
N SER A 595 19.09 16.16 17.49
CA SER A 595 18.02 15.20 17.21
C SER A 595 17.91 14.97 15.71
N VAL A 596 17.84 13.70 15.28
CA VAL A 596 17.67 13.29 13.87
C VAL A 596 16.41 12.44 13.73
N PRO A 597 15.22 13.01 13.82
CA PRO A 597 13.98 12.25 13.65
C PRO A 597 13.85 11.61 12.26
N SER A 598 14.45 12.20 11.20
CA SER A 598 14.43 11.67 9.83
C SER A 598 15.74 11.90 9.09
N GLU A 599 16.51 10.83 8.91
CA GLU A 599 17.75 10.89 8.12
C GLU A 599 17.49 11.29 6.66
N GLY A 600 16.43 10.77 6.04
CA GLY A 600 16.12 11.05 4.64
C GLY A 600 15.76 12.50 4.38
N LEU A 601 14.99 13.14 5.27
CA LEU A 601 14.73 14.57 5.18
C LEU A 601 16.01 15.39 5.38
N PHE A 602 16.86 15.02 6.33
CA PHE A 602 18.12 15.71 6.58
C PHE A 602 19.06 15.64 5.36
N ARG A 603 19.21 14.46 4.78
CA ARG A 603 20.03 14.26 3.56
C ARG A 603 19.49 14.98 2.32
N SER A 604 18.20 15.34 2.33
CA SER A 604 17.56 16.11 1.26
C SER A 604 17.76 17.62 1.41
N GLN A 605 18.32 18.09 2.54
CA GLN A 605 18.62 19.49 2.74
C GLN A 605 19.87 19.95 1.94
N SER A 606 20.05 21.25 1.83
CA SER A 606 21.25 21.81 1.21
C SER A 606 22.52 21.39 1.98
N LYS A 607 23.66 21.39 1.30
CA LYS A 607 24.94 21.07 1.94
C LYS A 607 25.26 22.05 3.07
N GLU A 608 24.95 23.33 2.88
CA GLU A 608 25.15 24.36 3.89
C GLU A 608 24.36 24.07 5.16
N TYR A 609 23.12 23.61 5.02
CA TYR A 609 22.33 23.21 6.19
C TYR A 609 22.91 21.96 6.85
N GLN A 610 23.24 20.93 6.07
CA GLN A 610 23.85 19.71 6.61
C GLN A 610 25.14 20.02 7.37
N GLU A 611 26.00 20.87 6.82
CA GLU A 611 27.26 21.29 7.46
C GLU A 611 27.03 22.20 8.68
N SER A 612 25.97 22.99 8.71
CA SER A 612 25.60 23.79 9.90
C SER A 612 25.22 22.91 11.09
N ILE A 613 24.64 21.73 10.84
CA ILE A 613 24.24 20.77 11.87
C ILE A 613 25.41 19.84 12.22
N LEU A 614 26.05 19.23 11.22
CA LEU A 614 27.14 18.28 11.32
C LEU A 614 28.36 18.77 10.51
N PRO A 615 29.15 19.72 11.04
CA PRO A 615 30.31 20.24 10.34
C PRO A 615 31.34 19.17 9.99
N ALA A 616 31.92 19.25 8.79
CA ALA A 616 32.94 18.29 8.35
C ALA A 616 34.13 18.26 9.34
N GLY A 617 34.61 17.05 9.65
CA GLY A 617 35.73 16.83 10.56
C GLY A 617 35.39 16.88 12.05
N SER A 618 34.14 17.14 12.44
CA SER A 618 33.71 17.09 13.83
C SER A 618 33.83 15.68 14.41
N LYS A 619 34.18 15.59 15.70
CA LYS A 619 34.03 14.35 16.47
C LYS A 619 32.55 14.18 16.81
N ILE A 620 31.93 13.08 16.39
CA ILE A 620 30.51 12.82 16.57
C ILE A 620 30.33 11.50 17.33
N PHE A 621 29.55 11.52 18.41
CA PHE A 621 29.11 10.34 19.12
C PHE A 621 27.63 10.07 18.80
N GLY A 622 27.33 8.93 18.19
CA GLY A 622 25.98 8.47 17.89
C GLY A 622 25.48 7.46 18.92
N LEU A 623 24.22 7.59 19.32
CA LEU A 623 23.52 6.61 20.19
C LEU A 623 22.26 6.13 19.51
N THR A 624 22.14 4.79 19.30
CA THR A 624 20.95 4.16 18.72
C THR A 624 20.58 2.89 19.45
N ALA A 625 19.30 2.71 19.79
CA ALA A 625 18.81 1.48 20.40
C ALA A 625 18.64 0.31 19.41
N GLY A 626 18.97 0.52 18.14
CA GLY A 626 19.11 -0.50 17.10
C GLY A 626 20.56 -0.72 16.71
N LEU A 627 20.77 -1.27 15.51
CA LEU A 627 22.11 -1.52 14.96
C LEU A 627 22.90 -0.21 14.76
N PRO A 628 24.22 -0.19 14.99
CA PRO A 628 25.09 0.98 14.75
C PRO A 628 24.95 1.58 13.35
N VAL A 629 24.68 0.75 12.34
CA VAL A 629 24.50 1.17 10.94
C VAL A 629 23.41 2.25 10.75
N ASN A 630 22.48 2.38 11.69
CA ASN A 630 21.47 3.43 11.66
C ASN A 630 22.07 4.83 11.65
N LEU A 631 23.23 5.03 12.29
CA LEU A 631 23.87 6.35 12.44
C LEU A 631 25.28 6.44 11.83
N GLU A 632 25.93 5.33 11.48
CA GLU A 632 27.30 5.32 10.94
C GLU A 632 27.48 6.27 9.75
N GLY A 633 26.49 6.34 8.86
CA GLY A 633 26.53 7.22 7.70
C GLY A 633 26.43 8.71 8.02
N LEU A 634 26.00 9.09 9.23
CA LEU A 634 25.95 10.47 9.72
C LEU A 634 27.15 10.81 10.61
N VAL A 635 27.61 9.84 11.37
CA VAL A 635 28.73 9.97 12.32
C VAL A 635 30.08 10.03 11.61
N GLY A 636 30.25 9.25 10.56
CA GLY A 636 31.46 9.24 9.74
C GLY A 636 32.68 8.61 10.44
N PRO A 637 33.86 8.61 9.77
CA PRO A 637 35.02 7.83 10.20
C PRO A 637 35.74 8.40 11.45
N ASN A 638 35.50 9.65 11.82
CA ASN A 638 36.10 10.31 12.98
C ASN A 638 35.23 10.26 14.23
N GLY A 639 34.11 9.54 14.17
CA GLY A 639 33.16 9.41 15.24
C GLY A 639 33.03 7.99 15.76
N LYS A 640 32.10 7.79 16.70
CA LYS A 640 31.80 6.50 17.32
C LYS A 640 30.30 6.35 17.47
N VAL A 641 29.76 5.17 17.18
CA VAL A 641 28.35 4.83 17.43
C VAL A 641 28.29 3.78 18.53
N TRP A 642 27.43 4.02 19.53
CA TRP A 642 26.98 3.00 20.46
C TRP A 642 25.59 2.53 20.04
N GLY A 643 25.47 1.25 19.74
CA GLY A 643 24.24 0.60 19.30
C GLY A 643 24.07 -0.76 19.92
N LEU A 644 22.96 -1.43 19.63
CA LEU A 644 22.71 -2.80 20.03
C LEU A 644 23.11 -3.74 18.89
N GLU A 645 24.12 -4.58 19.13
CA GLU A 645 24.68 -5.51 18.14
C GLU A 645 24.23 -6.97 18.35
N SER A 646 23.28 -7.18 19.25
CA SER A 646 22.67 -8.49 19.53
C SER A 646 21.17 -8.35 19.68
N PHE A 647 20.45 -9.46 19.66
CA PHE A 647 19.06 -9.46 20.13
C PHE A 647 19.01 -8.99 21.59
N GLY A 648 17.86 -8.41 21.98
CA GLY A 648 17.65 -7.91 23.33
C GLY A 648 17.43 -9.01 24.37
N PHE A 649 16.94 -8.61 25.54
CA PHE A 649 16.77 -9.51 26.70
C PHE A 649 15.48 -9.18 27.45
N SER A 650 14.85 -10.19 28.05
CA SER A 650 13.66 -10.01 28.88
C SER A 650 14.05 -9.52 30.28
N ALA A 651 13.77 -8.25 30.58
CA ALA A 651 13.90 -7.63 31.89
C ALA A 651 13.16 -6.28 31.93
N PRO A 652 12.90 -5.70 33.12
CA PRO A 652 12.46 -4.31 33.21
C PRO A 652 13.39 -3.38 32.42
N TYR A 653 12.84 -2.47 31.62
CA TYR A 653 13.64 -1.67 30.68
C TYR A 653 14.79 -0.88 31.32
N LYS A 654 14.63 -0.43 32.57
CA LYS A 654 15.71 0.25 33.30
C LYS A 654 16.92 -0.68 33.60
N VAL A 655 16.65 -1.96 33.83
CA VAL A 655 17.71 -2.97 33.97
C VAL A 655 18.40 -3.17 32.62
N LEU A 656 17.63 -3.19 31.52
CA LEU A 656 18.19 -3.29 30.18
C LEU A 656 19.05 -2.06 29.84
N ASP A 657 18.61 -0.85 30.18
CA ASP A 657 19.41 0.37 30.01
C ASP A 657 20.77 0.26 30.65
N GLU A 658 20.82 -0.23 31.91
CA GLU A 658 22.08 -0.42 32.65
C GLU A 658 22.95 -1.52 32.04
N LYS A 659 22.37 -2.68 31.74
CA LYS A 659 23.09 -3.84 31.22
C LYS A 659 23.60 -3.66 29.81
N LEU A 660 22.86 -2.96 28.96
CA LEU A 660 23.20 -2.70 27.57
C LEU A 660 23.97 -1.38 27.36
N GLY A 661 24.13 -0.60 28.42
CA GLY A 661 24.94 0.62 28.42
C GLY A 661 24.24 1.84 27.86
N PHE A 662 22.88 1.88 27.85
CA PHE A 662 22.13 3.05 27.41
C PHE A 662 21.87 4.02 28.56
N THR A 663 22.97 4.46 29.19
CA THR A 663 22.97 5.33 30.36
C THR A 663 23.81 6.58 30.15
N ALA A 664 23.49 7.65 30.87
CA ALA A 664 24.26 8.89 30.87
C ALA A 664 25.75 8.64 31.20
N LYS A 665 26.04 7.71 32.11
CA LYS A 665 27.41 7.36 32.50
C LYS A 665 28.19 6.70 31.36
N ASN A 666 27.53 5.79 30.60
CA ASN A 666 28.20 5.18 29.46
C ASN A 666 28.43 6.19 28.34
N VAL A 667 27.45 7.06 28.05
CA VAL A 667 27.64 8.16 27.11
C VAL A 667 28.87 8.97 27.46
N TYR A 668 29.00 9.38 28.73
CA TYR A 668 30.17 10.10 29.22
C TYR A 668 31.46 9.33 28.95
N ASN A 669 31.54 8.04 29.33
CA ASN A 669 32.73 7.22 29.14
C ASN A 669 33.13 7.06 27.67
N GLN A 670 32.13 6.77 26.78
CA GLN A 670 32.37 6.56 25.36
C GLN A 670 32.84 7.85 24.67
N VAL A 671 32.31 9.00 25.09
CA VAL A 671 32.73 10.32 24.55
C VAL A 671 34.15 10.65 25.04
N LYS A 672 34.51 10.34 26.31
CA LYS A 672 35.87 10.53 26.81
C LYS A 672 36.86 9.70 25.99
N GLU A 673 36.54 8.44 25.67
CA GLU A 673 37.37 7.60 24.79
C GLU A 673 37.49 8.20 23.38
N LEU A 674 36.42 8.71 22.82
CA LEU A 674 36.43 9.35 21.49
C LEU A 674 37.29 10.61 21.44
N LEU A 675 37.36 11.36 22.55
CA LEU A 675 38.12 12.61 22.65
C LEU A 675 39.60 12.39 22.96
N ALA A 676 39.95 11.26 23.60
CA ALA A 676 41.35 10.91 23.90
C ALA A 676 42.13 10.58 22.63
#